data_27b26b34929bc35b1fe5981f8a2ac28d
#
_entry.id   27b26b34929bc35b1fe5981f8a2ac28d
#
_cell.length_a   1.000
_cell.length_b   1.000
_cell.length_c   1.000
_cell.angle_alpha   90.00
_cell.angle_beta   90.00
_cell.angle_gamma   90.00
#
_symmetry.space_group_name_H-M   'P 1'
#
loop_
_entity.id
_entity.type
_entity.pdbx_description
1 polymer ?
#
loop_
_entity_poly.entity_id
_entity_poly.type
_entity_poly.pdbx_seq_one_letter_code
_entity_poly.pdbx_strand_id
1 'polypeptide(L)'
;VIKVYIAPNYFDAPPEAENGGIRRVVDAMVEYLPQFGVEVVRRPEEADIINNHGQMLVQRPGVPMVHTGHGFYWSRQPWGTGFQDVNRMVVESMAHAVAHTVPSDWVNTAVRRGGYWFPETVYHGVNADEFKPAEVNQGYVCWNKARADFVSDPADMQRVATLLPQRRFVTTIGDTTANVTVLKPERQGQRWAPVSYQRMKGIVAEAGVYLSTARETFGIGILEALAAGVPVAGWDWGGNSEIIKQGETGYLAYPGNYKELAACIERCYAERDRLSENAYNDARERWTWEPRIEQYANIFKRVYSRYYERVNKPKVSVIVTAYKLDQFLPDCLNSVQQQTFQDFECLVVDDANLLSTQKIVESYTDSDKRFKYLPTGQNLGLPGARNRGFSKSHGLYVRHVDADDFMAKNALELEVNALDKDRGIHIVYGHLEVVRTDGSRVMEGGEPVRGGWPETQFNWQQQMSHLNQIPSCALFRREVFERSGGYRIRMKRQEDAEFYCRVTSLGFRAKKITEAVTYFHRERHDSKGATEWKEQGKEPDWTAWFPWRMGSSDYPSAVQMWRKYGTSSHPNAPLVPFGAQGSPPKDMKFWYVHDYAYPVVSVIVTVGPGHESYLIDALDSIQAQDYPDWECIVVNDTGKEWNSNIPGAPWVQVVNMDGNQGASAARNEGFKYARGRYIVWLDGDDYWMPWFLSKMVSFAEVNDGVIFCDLFKDEGDKITVYPYPEFESSSLAISMRYPGSSVLYPRKAVEKMVEFQGGYDLDIPGMEDWDYQVSVH
;
A
#
# COMPACT_ATOMS: atom_id res chain seq x y z
N VAL A 1 8.12 -30.40 9.21
CA VAL A 1 9.00 -29.42 8.53
C VAL A 1 8.25 -28.88 7.34
N ILE A 2 8.17 -27.55 7.21
CA ILE A 2 7.50 -26.87 6.09
C ILE A 2 8.44 -26.84 4.90
N LYS A 3 7.97 -27.26 3.73
CA LYS A 3 8.76 -27.31 2.51
C LYS A 3 8.46 -26.11 1.62
N VAL A 4 9.49 -25.31 1.30
CA VAL A 4 9.36 -24.10 0.46
C VAL A 4 10.22 -24.26 -0.78
N TYR A 5 9.62 -24.04 -1.94
CA TYR A 5 10.36 -23.87 -3.19
C TYR A 5 10.55 -22.38 -3.47
N ILE A 6 11.80 -21.97 -3.71
CA ILE A 6 12.15 -20.58 -4.00
C ILE A 6 12.46 -20.43 -5.49
N ALA A 7 11.83 -19.47 -6.15
CA ALA A 7 12.05 -19.15 -7.56
C ALA A 7 12.52 -17.69 -7.72
N PRO A 8 13.63 -17.42 -8.45
CA PRO A 8 14.43 -18.37 -9.18
C PRO A 8 15.24 -19.30 -8.26
N ASN A 9 15.46 -20.53 -8.74
CA ASN A 9 16.25 -21.52 -8.02
C ASN A 9 17.71 -21.44 -8.48
N TYR A 10 18.64 -21.31 -7.55
CA TYR A 10 20.08 -21.19 -7.83
C TYR A 10 20.90 -22.41 -7.38
N PHE A 11 20.26 -23.52 -6.97
CA PHE A 11 20.97 -24.68 -6.44
C PHE A 11 22.03 -25.25 -7.38
N ASP A 12 21.78 -25.22 -8.69
CA ASP A 12 22.66 -25.77 -9.70
C ASP A 12 23.43 -24.69 -10.47
N ALA A 13 23.27 -23.40 -10.08
CA ALA A 13 23.99 -22.30 -10.72
C ALA A 13 25.38 -22.14 -10.08
N PRO A 14 26.44 -21.96 -10.88
CA PRO A 14 27.77 -21.72 -10.32
C PRO A 14 27.74 -20.47 -9.43
N PRO A 15 28.51 -20.46 -8.33
CA PRO A 15 28.52 -19.34 -7.37
C PRO A 15 28.79 -17.97 -8.00
N GLU A 16 29.45 -17.95 -9.15
CA GLU A 16 29.88 -16.76 -9.85
C GLU A 16 28.90 -16.29 -10.95
N ALA A 17 27.86 -17.06 -11.25
CA ALA A 17 27.06 -16.87 -12.47
C ALA A 17 26.18 -15.61 -12.45
N GLU A 18 25.72 -15.17 -11.27
CA GLU A 18 24.90 -13.96 -11.14
C GLU A 18 25.12 -13.28 -9.78
N ASN A 19 25.85 -12.18 -9.79
CA ASN A 19 26.15 -11.38 -8.59
C ASN A 19 25.02 -10.38 -8.24
N GLY A 20 23.75 -10.74 -8.45
CA GLY A 20 22.61 -9.86 -8.21
C GLY A 20 22.11 -9.87 -6.77
N GLY A 21 21.45 -8.80 -6.35
CA GLY A 21 20.84 -8.69 -5.02
C GLY A 21 19.83 -9.80 -4.71
N ILE A 22 19.05 -10.25 -5.71
CA ILE A 22 18.08 -11.35 -5.56
C ILE A 22 18.79 -12.64 -5.14
N ARG A 23 19.92 -12.97 -5.76
CA ARG A 23 20.67 -14.17 -5.43
C ARG A 23 21.10 -14.20 -3.98
N ARG A 24 21.61 -13.08 -3.45
CA ARG A 24 22.04 -13.00 -2.04
C ARG A 24 20.89 -13.27 -1.06
N VAL A 25 19.69 -12.80 -1.38
CA VAL A 25 18.50 -13.08 -0.57
C VAL A 25 18.16 -14.57 -0.63
N VAL A 26 18.18 -15.17 -1.83
CA VAL A 26 17.89 -16.60 -2.00
C VAL A 26 18.95 -17.46 -1.32
N ASP A 27 20.24 -17.16 -1.49
CA ASP A 27 21.34 -17.88 -0.84
C ASP A 27 21.19 -17.81 0.70
N ALA A 28 20.88 -16.64 1.25
CA ALA A 28 20.61 -16.49 2.68
C ALA A 28 19.36 -17.30 3.13
N MET A 29 18.31 -17.32 2.32
CA MET A 29 17.14 -18.17 2.64
C MET A 29 17.50 -19.66 2.67
N VAL A 30 18.29 -20.11 1.69
CA VAL A 30 18.75 -21.52 1.64
C VAL A 30 19.60 -21.87 2.85
N GLU A 31 20.47 -20.96 3.27
CA GLU A 31 21.38 -21.16 4.41
C GLU A 31 20.66 -21.14 5.77
N TYR A 32 19.82 -20.17 6.01
CA TYR A 32 19.27 -19.91 7.35
C TYR A 32 17.86 -20.47 7.60
N LEU A 33 16.98 -20.63 6.59
CA LEU A 33 15.62 -21.14 6.80
C LEU A 33 15.54 -22.49 7.52
N PRO A 34 16.48 -23.45 7.29
CA PRO A 34 16.46 -24.72 8.01
C PRO A 34 16.55 -24.58 9.54
N GLN A 35 17.26 -23.58 10.05
CA GLN A 35 17.39 -23.29 11.47
C GLN A 35 16.05 -22.92 12.12
N PHE A 36 15.11 -22.40 11.32
CA PHE A 36 13.77 -22.00 11.74
C PHE A 36 12.69 -23.03 11.40
N GLY A 37 13.07 -24.27 11.04
CA GLY A 37 12.14 -25.37 10.76
C GLY A 37 11.47 -25.29 9.38
N VAL A 38 12.08 -24.60 8.42
CA VAL A 38 11.64 -24.49 7.03
C VAL A 38 12.70 -25.10 6.12
N GLU A 39 12.32 -26.14 5.37
CA GLU A 39 13.19 -26.80 4.39
C GLU A 39 13.03 -26.16 3.01
N VAL A 40 14.15 -25.81 2.38
CA VAL A 40 14.14 -25.34 0.99
C VAL A 40 14.31 -26.53 0.05
N VAL A 41 13.27 -26.80 -0.75
CA VAL A 41 13.26 -27.94 -1.69
C VAL A 41 13.72 -27.56 -3.09
N ARG A 42 14.30 -28.55 -3.81
CA ARG A 42 14.85 -28.34 -5.14
C ARG A 42 13.81 -28.34 -6.25
N ARG A 43 12.69 -29.00 -6.04
CA ARG A 43 11.64 -29.18 -7.04
C ARG A 43 10.33 -28.60 -6.54
N PRO A 44 9.61 -27.86 -7.37
CA PRO A 44 8.35 -27.24 -6.96
C PRO A 44 7.27 -28.28 -6.59
N GLU A 45 7.36 -29.51 -7.10
CA GLU A 45 6.42 -30.61 -6.79
C GLU A 45 6.47 -31.05 -5.32
N GLU A 46 7.60 -30.83 -4.65
CA GLU A 46 7.83 -31.21 -3.26
C GLU A 46 7.37 -30.15 -2.27
N ALA A 47 7.03 -28.95 -2.76
CA ALA A 47 6.80 -27.79 -1.91
C ALA A 47 5.37 -27.70 -1.37
N ASP A 48 5.28 -27.30 -0.11
CA ASP A 48 4.05 -26.84 0.54
C ASP A 48 3.75 -25.38 0.21
N ILE A 49 4.78 -24.58 -0.07
CA ILE A 49 4.66 -23.15 -0.41
C ILE A 49 5.59 -22.84 -1.57
N ILE A 50 5.12 -22.07 -2.53
CA ILE A 50 5.97 -21.50 -3.59
C ILE A 50 6.31 -20.05 -3.21
N ASN A 51 7.60 -19.72 -3.15
CA ASN A 51 8.07 -18.35 -2.97
C ASN A 51 8.67 -17.81 -4.26
N ASN A 52 8.01 -16.84 -4.88
CA ASN A 52 8.50 -16.16 -6.09
C ASN A 52 9.15 -14.83 -5.76
N HIS A 53 10.32 -14.59 -6.31
CA HIS A 53 11.06 -13.35 -6.18
C HIS A 53 10.83 -12.44 -7.40
N GLY A 54 10.28 -11.26 -7.15
CA GLY A 54 10.04 -10.21 -8.14
C GLY A 54 8.85 -10.47 -9.06
N GLN A 55 8.85 -11.56 -9.79
CA GLN A 55 7.78 -11.91 -10.74
C GLN A 55 7.29 -13.34 -10.52
N MET A 56 6.14 -13.68 -11.08
CA MET A 56 5.60 -15.05 -10.99
C MET A 56 6.36 -15.98 -11.94
N LEU A 57 7.32 -16.70 -11.41
CA LEU A 57 8.15 -17.67 -12.15
C LEU A 57 7.57 -19.08 -12.12
N VAL A 58 6.98 -19.46 -10.97
CA VAL A 58 6.43 -20.78 -10.74
C VAL A 58 5.07 -20.65 -10.03
N GLN A 59 4.10 -21.38 -10.50
CA GLN A 59 2.79 -21.53 -9.88
C GLN A 59 2.37 -23.02 -9.87
N ARG A 60 1.78 -23.45 -8.75
CA ARG A 60 1.19 -24.80 -8.65
C ARG A 60 -0.26 -24.71 -8.18
N PRO A 61 -1.21 -25.36 -8.88
CA PRO A 61 -2.60 -25.42 -8.43
C PRO A 61 -2.70 -25.97 -7.00
N GLY A 62 -3.48 -25.31 -6.16
CA GLY A 62 -3.71 -25.72 -4.76
C GLY A 62 -2.57 -25.43 -3.78
N VAL A 63 -1.39 -25.03 -4.23
CA VAL A 63 -0.26 -24.68 -3.37
C VAL A 63 -0.23 -23.15 -3.17
N PRO A 64 -0.21 -22.65 -1.92
CA PRO A 64 -0.13 -21.21 -1.66
C PRO A 64 1.19 -20.62 -2.14
N MET A 65 1.12 -19.39 -2.64
CA MET A 65 2.27 -18.65 -3.16
C MET A 65 2.57 -17.44 -2.27
N VAL A 66 3.83 -17.23 -1.96
CA VAL A 66 4.35 -16.00 -1.33
C VAL A 66 5.14 -15.24 -2.38
N HIS A 67 4.93 -13.93 -2.45
CA HIS A 67 5.71 -13.04 -3.30
C HIS A 67 6.76 -12.30 -2.47
N THR A 68 8.02 -12.39 -2.86
CA THR A 68 9.11 -11.59 -2.32
C THR A 68 9.46 -10.48 -3.30
N GLY A 69 9.07 -9.25 -2.98
CA GLY A 69 9.31 -8.07 -3.79
C GLY A 69 10.73 -7.55 -3.65
N HIS A 70 11.30 -7.08 -4.76
CA HIS A 70 12.62 -6.42 -4.80
C HIS A 70 12.51 -4.96 -5.24
N GLY A 71 11.28 -4.48 -5.51
CA GLY A 71 10.96 -3.13 -5.91
C GLY A 71 10.34 -3.03 -7.29
N PHE A 72 10.19 -1.79 -7.74
CA PHE A 72 9.56 -1.42 -9.00
C PHE A 72 10.43 -0.43 -9.76
N TYR A 73 10.15 -0.25 -11.05
CA TYR A 73 10.65 0.88 -11.81
C TYR A 73 9.72 2.08 -11.62
N TRP A 74 10.29 3.23 -11.21
CA TRP A 74 9.53 4.38 -10.71
C TRP A 74 9.11 5.33 -11.84
N SER A 75 7.95 5.95 -11.71
CA SER A 75 7.30 6.71 -12.80
C SER A 75 8.04 7.95 -13.28
N ARG A 76 8.80 8.60 -12.43
CA ARG A 76 9.55 9.83 -12.78
C ARG A 76 10.80 9.59 -13.61
N GLN A 77 11.18 8.35 -13.80
CA GLN A 77 12.33 8.01 -14.60
C GLN A 77 11.95 7.90 -16.09
N PRO A 78 12.81 8.31 -17.01
CA PRO A 78 12.59 8.16 -18.45
C PRO A 78 12.80 6.70 -18.90
N TRP A 79 12.05 5.78 -18.28
CA TRP A 79 12.08 4.38 -18.61
C TRP A 79 11.54 4.13 -20.02
N GLY A 80 12.16 3.26 -20.76
CA GLY A 80 11.59 2.71 -21.97
C GLY A 80 10.34 1.84 -21.67
N THR A 81 9.54 1.55 -22.69
CA THR A 81 8.28 0.78 -22.56
C THR A 81 8.44 -0.60 -21.90
N GLY A 82 9.61 -1.25 -22.04
CA GLY A 82 9.87 -2.56 -21.45
C GLY A 82 9.82 -2.62 -19.92
N PHE A 83 10.08 -1.51 -19.23
CA PHE A 83 10.02 -1.48 -17.75
C PHE A 83 8.58 -1.52 -17.22
N GLN A 84 7.63 -1.08 -18.00
CA GLN A 84 6.21 -1.20 -17.65
C GLN A 84 5.78 -2.67 -17.61
N ASP A 85 6.28 -3.49 -18.52
CA ASP A 85 6.01 -4.92 -18.55
C ASP A 85 6.60 -5.63 -17.33
N VAL A 86 7.77 -5.20 -16.85
CA VAL A 86 8.36 -5.75 -15.62
C VAL A 86 7.51 -5.41 -14.41
N ASN A 87 7.11 -4.15 -14.23
CA ASN A 87 6.19 -3.77 -13.15
C ASN A 87 4.88 -4.56 -13.22
N ARG A 88 4.36 -4.76 -14.43
CA ARG A 88 3.19 -5.58 -14.68
C ARG A 88 3.36 -7.00 -14.14
N MET A 89 4.46 -7.67 -14.46
CA MET A 89 4.75 -9.02 -13.98
C MET A 89 4.91 -9.09 -12.45
N VAL A 90 5.48 -8.05 -11.84
CA VAL A 90 5.58 -7.95 -10.37
C VAL A 90 4.19 -7.88 -9.74
N VAL A 91 3.31 -7.02 -10.24
CA VAL A 91 1.94 -6.87 -9.70
C VAL A 91 1.11 -8.13 -9.94
N GLU A 92 1.29 -8.81 -11.08
CA GLU A 92 0.65 -10.10 -11.32
C GLU A 92 1.07 -11.14 -10.29
N SER A 93 2.36 -11.24 -9.98
CA SER A 93 2.87 -12.11 -8.93
C SER A 93 2.27 -11.74 -7.57
N MET A 94 2.18 -10.46 -7.24
CA MET A 94 1.52 -9.98 -6.01
C MET A 94 0.04 -10.36 -5.97
N ALA A 95 -0.68 -10.23 -7.09
CA ALA A 95 -2.11 -10.55 -7.16
C ALA A 95 -2.40 -12.03 -6.87
N HIS A 96 -1.51 -12.92 -7.29
CA HIS A 96 -1.66 -14.37 -7.08
C HIS A 96 -1.12 -14.85 -5.72
N ALA A 97 -0.30 -14.06 -5.04
CA ALA A 97 0.28 -14.43 -3.76
C ALA A 97 -0.71 -14.26 -2.60
N VAL A 98 -0.61 -15.13 -1.60
CA VAL A 98 -1.40 -15.05 -0.35
C VAL A 98 -0.72 -14.21 0.71
N ALA A 99 0.58 -13.98 0.56
CA ALA A 99 1.36 -13.04 1.34
C ALA A 99 2.45 -12.46 0.43
N HIS A 100 2.87 -11.23 0.72
CA HIS A 100 3.95 -10.60 -0.02
C HIS A 100 4.81 -9.74 0.89
N THR A 101 6.09 -9.67 0.56
CA THR A 101 7.09 -8.88 1.26
C THR A 101 7.70 -7.85 0.33
N VAL A 102 8.26 -6.81 0.92
CA VAL A 102 9.04 -5.77 0.24
C VAL A 102 10.31 -5.47 1.04
N PRO A 103 11.38 -4.96 0.39
CA PRO A 103 12.69 -4.86 1.01
C PRO A 103 12.88 -3.62 1.90
N SER A 104 11.93 -2.69 1.92
CA SER A 104 12.05 -1.43 2.68
C SER A 104 10.66 -0.84 2.99
N ASP A 105 10.58 -0.01 4.00
CA ASP A 105 9.35 0.72 4.33
C ASP A 105 9.01 1.76 3.28
N TRP A 106 10.02 2.30 2.60
CA TRP A 106 9.81 3.16 1.45
C TRP A 106 9.05 2.44 0.32
N VAL A 107 9.47 1.21 -0.05
CA VAL A 107 8.73 0.39 -1.03
C VAL A 107 7.36 0.01 -0.51
N ASN A 108 7.24 -0.34 0.78
CA ASN A 108 5.97 -0.65 1.41
C ASN A 108 4.97 0.50 1.26
N THR A 109 5.40 1.73 1.59
CA THR A 109 4.59 2.94 1.43
C THR A 109 4.18 3.15 -0.02
N ALA A 110 5.12 3.04 -0.97
CA ALA A 110 4.83 3.18 -2.40
C ALA A 110 3.82 2.15 -2.90
N VAL A 111 3.96 0.88 -2.48
CA VAL A 111 3.05 -0.21 -2.85
C VAL A 111 1.65 0.00 -2.27
N ARG A 112 1.55 0.40 -1.01
CA ARG A 112 0.26 0.70 -0.37
C ARG A 112 -0.46 1.83 -1.08
N ARG A 113 0.24 2.91 -1.41
CA ARG A 113 -0.34 4.07 -2.11
C ARG A 113 -0.71 3.76 -3.56
N GLY A 114 0.15 3.08 -4.29
CA GLY A 114 -0.06 2.78 -5.71
C GLY A 114 -1.03 1.65 -5.98
N GLY A 115 -1.09 0.65 -5.11
CA GLY A 115 -1.81 -0.60 -5.35
C GLY A 115 -2.74 -1.05 -4.23
N TYR A 116 -2.83 -0.35 -3.13
CA TYR A 116 -3.57 -0.77 -1.93
C TYR A 116 -3.19 -2.19 -1.44
N TRP A 117 -1.94 -2.58 -1.67
CA TRP A 117 -1.39 -3.83 -1.17
C TRP A 117 -0.82 -3.64 0.24
N PHE A 118 -0.87 -4.68 1.05
CA PHE A 118 -0.31 -4.68 2.40
C PHE A 118 0.87 -5.65 2.48
N PRO A 119 2.02 -5.32 1.91
CA PRO A 119 3.20 -6.14 2.06
C PRO A 119 3.75 -6.03 3.48
N GLU A 120 4.46 -7.06 3.91
CA GLU A 120 5.29 -7.00 5.10
C GLU A 120 6.68 -6.51 4.70
N THR A 121 7.23 -5.53 5.42
CA THR A 121 8.62 -5.13 5.21
C THR A 121 9.53 -6.19 5.80
N VAL A 122 10.35 -6.79 4.94
CA VAL A 122 11.45 -7.67 5.36
C VAL A 122 12.72 -7.14 4.71
N TYR A 123 13.50 -6.44 5.50
CA TYR A 123 14.76 -5.87 5.05
C TYR A 123 15.73 -6.95 4.58
N HIS A 124 16.62 -6.61 3.67
CA HIS A 124 17.74 -7.47 3.34
C HIS A 124 18.80 -7.39 4.43
N GLY A 125 19.65 -8.39 4.47
CA GLY A 125 20.78 -8.47 5.38
C GLY A 125 22.12 -8.44 4.66
N VAL A 126 23.17 -8.56 5.46
CA VAL A 126 24.53 -8.77 5.02
C VAL A 126 25.19 -9.85 5.86
N ASN A 127 26.06 -10.67 5.25
CA ASN A 127 26.96 -11.54 6.01
C ASN A 127 28.14 -10.68 6.48
N ALA A 128 28.01 -10.12 7.69
CA ALA A 128 28.98 -9.18 8.23
C ALA A 128 30.37 -9.80 8.45
N ASP A 129 30.48 -11.13 8.60
CA ASP A 129 31.76 -11.82 8.78
C ASP A 129 32.57 -11.92 7.49
N GLU A 130 31.90 -11.83 6.34
CA GLU A 130 32.56 -11.78 5.03
C GLU A 130 33.17 -10.42 4.70
N PHE A 131 32.73 -9.36 5.40
CA PHE A 131 33.18 -7.99 5.19
C PHE A 131 33.94 -7.53 6.43
N LYS A 132 35.26 -7.43 6.31
CA LYS A 132 36.15 -6.94 7.37
C LYS A 132 36.80 -5.66 6.92
N PRO A 133 37.07 -4.71 7.86
CA PRO A 133 37.88 -3.56 7.53
C PRO A 133 39.22 -3.97 6.91
N ALA A 134 39.67 -3.29 5.87
CA ALA A 134 40.94 -3.55 5.26
C ALA A 134 42.07 -3.12 6.20
N GLU A 135 43.18 -3.86 6.22
CA GLU A 135 44.40 -3.50 6.97
C GLU A 135 44.98 -2.14 6.53
N VAL A 136 44.83 -1.84 5.24
CA VAL A 136 45.28 -0.57 4.65
C VAL A 136 44.12 0.07 3.90
N ASN A 137 43.72 1.25 4.34
CA ASN A 137 42.72 2.04 3.60
C ASN A 137 43.41 2.85 2.49
N GLN A 138 42.92 2.70 1.27
CA GLN A 138 43.47 3.39 0.09
C GLN A 138 42.94 4.82 -0.08
N GLY A 139 42.00 5.24 0.75
CA GLY A 139 41.49 6.61 0.82
C GLY A 139 40.73 7.11 -0.43
N TYR A 140 40.21 6.23 -1.28
CA TYR A 140 39.41 6.62 -2.43
C TYR A 140 37.90 6.60 -2.12
N VAL A 141 37.12 7.27 -2.96
CA VAL A 141 35.64 7.13 -3.00
C VAL A 141 35.29 5.95 -3.89
N CYS A 142 34.61 4.96 -3.36
CA CYS A 142 34.17 3.78 -4.10
C CYS A 142 32.73 3.97 -4.60
N TRP A 143 32.52 3.75 -5.90
CA TRP A 143 31.19 3.65 -6.51
C TRP A 143 31.13 2.41 -7.38
N ASN A 144 30.52 1.33 -6.87
CA ASN A 144 30.48 0.04 -7.56
C ASN A 144 29.08 -0.30 -8.03
N LYS A 145 28.88 -0.41 -9.32
CA LYS A 145 27.61 -0.83 -9.93
C LYS A 145 27.85 -1.83 -11.05
N ALA A 146 26.90 -2.76 -11.21
CA ALA A 146 27.01 -3.81 -12.21
C ALA A 146 26.52 -3.40 -13.60
N ARG A 147 25.75 -2.31 -13.68
CA ARG A 147 25.17 -1.81 -14.93
C ARG A 147 25.04 -0.30 -14.90
N ALA A 148 25.07 0.30 -16.09
CA ALA A 148 24.77 1.71 -16.29
C ALA A 148 23.32 1.83 -16.79
N ASP A 149 22.45 2.35 -15.95
CA ASP A 149 21.06 2.63 -16.27
C ASP A 149 20.53 3.79 -15.40
N PHE A 150 19.24 4.09 -15.48
CA PHE A 150 18.63 5.17 -14.70
C PHE A 150 18.64 4.94 -13.19
N VAL A 151 18.80 3.70 -12.73
CA VAL A 151 18.99 3.40 -11.31
C VAL A 151 20.41 3.74 -10.88
N SER A 152 21.37 3.45 -11.73
CA SER A 152 22.81 3.56 -11.45
C SER A 152 23.49 4.36 -12.55
N ASP A 153 23.14 5.65 -12.67
CA ASP A 153 23.69 6.54 -13.67
C ASP A 153 25.13 6.96 -13.30
N PRO A 154 26.15 6.57 -14.07
CA PRO A 154 27.52 6.97 -13.81
C PRO A 154 27.73 8.49 -13.93
N ALA A 155 26.86 9.21 -14.65
CA ALA A 155 26.94 10.66 -14.75
C ALA A 155 26.77 11.36 -13.40
N ASP A 156 25.95 10.80 -12.49
CA ASP A 156 25.80 11.33 -11.14
C ASP A 156 27.12 11.26 -10.36
N MET A 157 27.81 10.13 -10.41
CA MET A 157 29.12 9.96 -9.79
C MET A 157 30.16 10.89 -10.43
N GLN A 158 30.17 11.00 -11.76
CA GLN A 158 31.14 11.85 -12.49
C GLN A 158 30.96 13.34 -12.17
N ARG A 159 29.72 13.82 -12.04
CA ARG A 159 29.43 15.21 -11.60
C ARG A 159 29.98 15.49 -10.21
N VAL A 160 29.81 14.56 -9.27
CA VAL A 160 30.41 14.68 -7.93
C VAL A 160 31.93 14.64 -8.00
N ALA A 161 32.53 13.75 -8.78
CA ALA A 161 33.98 13.67 -8.96
C ALA A 161 34.56 14.97 -9.52
N THR A 162 33.86 15.65 -10.42
CA THR A 162 34.27 16.97 -10.95
C THR A 162 34.31 18.04 -9.87
N LEU A 163 33.43 17.97 -8.86
CA LEU A 163 33.40 18.90 -7.73
C LEU A 163 34.49 18.60 -6.69
N LEU A 164 35.10 17.41 -6.72
CA LEU A 164 36.12 16.94 -5.79
C LEU A 164 37.40 16.49 -6.53
N PRO A 165 38.07 17.37 -7.26
CA PRO A 165 39.27 16.99 -8.08
C PRO A 165 40.43 16.46 -7.23
N GLN A 166 40.47 16.77 -5.93
CA GLN A 166 41.48 16.31 -4.98
C GLN A 166 41.23 14.87 -4.49
N ARG A 167 40.05 14.32 -4.72
CA ARG A 167 39.67 12.96 -4.30
C ARG A 167 39.81 11.99 -5.49
N ARG A 168 40.35 10.82 -5.22
CA ARG A 168 40.37 9.71 -6.17
C ARG A 168 39.09 8.92 -6.09
N PHE A 169 38.47 8.62 -7.21
CA PHE A 169 37.31 7.78 -7.34
C PHE A 169 37.68 6.46 -8.00
N VAL A 170 37.11 5.37 -7.50
CA VAL A 170 37.24 4.03 -8.08
C VAL A 170 35.85 3.50 -8.39
N THR A 171 35.64 3.09 -9.63
CA THR A 171 34.32 2.66 -10.12
C THR A 171 34.47 1.45 -11.06
N THR A 172 33.32 0.73 -11.23
CA THR A 172 33.25 -0.43 -12.15
C THR A 172 32.72 -0.05 -13.53
N ILE A 173 32.06 1.09 -13.68
CA ILE A 173 31.48 1.59 -14.93
C ILE A 173 31.59 3.11 -15.01
N GLY A 174 31.49 3.68 -16.21
CA GLY A 174 31.61 5.10 -16.47
C GLY A 174 32.89 5.42 -17.26
N ASP A 175 33.26 6.71 -17.30
CA ASP A 175 34.46 7.17 -18.04
C ASP A 175 35.62 7.43 -17.10
N THR A 176 36.82 7.06 -17.54
CA THR A 176 38.07 7.37 -16.85
C THR A 176 38.41 8.84 -17.04
N THR A 177 38.65 9.55 -15.92
CA THR A 177 39.09 10.95 -15.90
C THR A 177 40.39 11.08 -15.08
N ALA A 178 40.87 12.30 -14.88
CA ALA A 178 42.08 12.55 -14.10
C ALA A 178 42.01 11.99 -12.68
N ASN A 179 40.83 12.02 -12.06
CA ASN A 179 40.58 11.55 -10.68
C ASN A 179 39.62 10.35 -10.59
N VAL A 180 39.10 9.83 -11.71
CA VAL A 180 38.24 8.64 -11.77
C VAL A 180 38.95 7.48 -12.44
N THR A 181 39.11 6.39 -11.73
CA THR A 181 39.67 5.12 -12.24
C THR A 181 38.52 4.12 -12.44
N VAL A 182 38.29 3.71 -13.68
CA VAL A 182 37.35 2.63 -14.03
C VAL A 182 38.07 1.30 -14.02
N LEU A 183 37.60 0.37 -13.22
CA LEU A 183 38.12 -0.97 -13.13
C LEU A 183 37.80 -1.74 -14.41
N LYS A 184 38.80 -2.28 -15.06
CA LYS A 184 38.61 -3.07 -16.28
C LYS A 184 37.97 -4.42 -15.91
N PRO A 185 37.01 -4.91 -16.71
CA PRO A 185 36.53 -6.28 -16.59
C PRO A 185 37.69 -7.29 -16.67
N GLU A 186 37.58 -8.33 -15.86
CA GLU A 186 38.55 -9.42 -15.87
C GLU A 186 38.23 -10.39 -17.01
N ARG A 187 39.25 -10.86 -17.70
CA ARG A 187 39.10 -11.84 -18.77
C ARG A 187 38.99 -13.23 -18.16
N GLN A 188 37.78 -13.81 -18.21
CA GLN A 188 37.53 -15.20 -17.83
C GLN A 188 37.40 -16.03 -19.11
N GLY A 189 38.49 -16.68 -19.53
CA GLY A 189 38.57 -17.41 -20.79
C GLY A 189 38.34 -16.51 -22.01
N GLN A 190 37.31 -16.80 -22.82
CA GLN A 190 36.95 -16.01 -24.00
C GLN A 190 35.92 -14.92 -23.74
N ARG A 191 35.38 -14.81 -22.52
CA ARG A 191 34.35 -13.83 -22.14
C ARG A 191 34.94 -12.76 -21.22
N TRP A 192 34.43 -11.52 -21.38
CA TRP A 192 34.68 -10.45 -20.43
C TRP A 192 33.69 -10.64 -19.30
N ALA A 193 34.17 -10.85 -18.08
CA ALA A 193 33.37 -10.89 -16.88
C ALA A 193 33.42 -9.55 -16.15
N PRO A 194 32.35 -9.14 -15.47
CA PRO A 194 32.44 -8.07 -14.48
C PRO A 194 33.53 -8.40 -13.47
N VAL A 195 33.99 -7.39 -12.71
CA VAL A 195 34.89 -7.60 -11.58
C VAL A 195 34.30 -8.67 -10.66
N SER A 196 35.09 -9.68 -10.29
CA SER A 196 34.58 -10.76 -9.44
C SER A 196 34.09 -10.22 -8.09
N TYR A 197 33.07 -10.88 -7.51
CA TYR A 197 32.49 -10.45 -6.22
C TYR A 197 33.56 -10.43 -5.11
N GLN A 198 34.47 -11.41 -5.12
CA GLN A 198 35.56 -11.48 -4.14
C GLN A 198 36.52 -10.29 -4.25
N ARG A 199 36.88 -9.89 -5.46
CA ARG A 199 37.71 -8.69 -5.68
C ARG A 199 36.95 -7.42 -5.30
N MET A 200 35.61 -7.38 -5.53
CA MET A 200 34.78 -6.25 -5.19
C MET A 200 34.70 -6.02 -3.69
N LYS A 201 34.65 -7.12 -2.88
CA LYS A 201 34.72 -7.01 -1.41
C LYS A 201 35.97 -6.26 -0.95
N GLY A 202 37.15 -6.59 -1.51
CA GLY A 202 38.37 -5.90 -1.20
C GLY A 202 38.35 -4.42 -1.59
N ILE A 203 37.83 -4.11 -2.78
CA ILE A 203 37.72 -2.73 -3.27
C ILE A 203 36.82 -1.90 -2.38
N VAL A 204 35.69 -2.45 -1.91
CA VAL A 204 34.78 -1.75 -0.98
C VAL A 204 35.48 -1.55 0.37
N ALA A 205 36.11 -2.58 0.92
CA ALA A 205 36.78 -2.52 2.22
C ALA A 205 37.96 -1.52 2.27
N GLU A 206 38.71 -1.37 1.16
CA GLU A 206 39.83 -0.43 1.05
C GLU A 206 39.40 1.02 0.82
N ALA A 207 38.10 1.29 0.57
CA ALA A 207 37.60 2.65 0.31
C ALA A 207 37.64 3.54 1.53
N GLY A 208 37.89 4.83 1.31
CA GLY A 208 37.71 5.87 2.34
C GLY A 208 36.24 6.21 2.60
N VAL A 209 35.45 6.26 1.52
CA VAL A 209 34.02 6.54 1.53
C VAL A 209 33.36 5.70 0.44
N TYR A 210 32.20 5.14 0.75
CA TYR A 210 31.32 4.52 -0.24
C TYR A 210 30.29 5.54 -0.73
N LEU A 211 30.17 5.72 -2.04
CA LEU A 211 29.23 6.64 -2.64
C LEU A 211 28.02 5.88 -3.17
N SER A 212 26.82 6.27 -2.71
CA SER A 212 25.54 5.72 -3.18
C SER A 212 24.70 6.78 -3.87
N THR A 213 24.84 6.90 -5.20
CA THR A 213 23.97 7.71 -6.05
C THR A 213 22.87 6.89 -6.71
N ALA A 214 22.82 5.60 -6.45
CA ALA A 214 21.83 4.72 -7.04
C ALA A 214 20.43 4.96 -6.44
N ARG A 215 19.43 4.94 -7.31
CA ARG A 215 18.01 5.05 -6.95
C ARG A 215 17.45 3.66 -6.69
N GLU A 216 17.99 3.01 -5.69
CA GLU A 216 17.65 1.62 -5.34
C GLU A 216 16.53 1.55 -4.31
N THR A 217 15.78 0.47 -4.39
CA THR A 217 14.69 0.19 -3.45
C THR A 217 15.18 -0.17 -2.05
N PHE A 218 16.42 -0.66 -1.94
CA PHE A 218 17.06 -0.97 -0.66
C PHE A 218 18.55 -0.60 -0.66
N GLY A 219 19.42 -1.35 -1.31
CA GLY A 219 20.86 -1.02 -1.40
C GLY A 219 21.77 -1.97 -0.60
N ILE A 220 21.81 -3.25 -0.98
CA ILE A 220 22.68 -4.24 -0.31
C ILE A 220 24.16 -3.79 -0.34
N GLY A 221 24.62 -3.12 -1.41
CA GLY A 221 25.98 -2.60 -1.49
C GLY A 221 26.33 -1.58 -0.39
N ILE A 222 25.34 -0.87 0.15
CA ILE A 222 25.54 0.02 1.31
C ILE A 222 25.80 -0.83 2.56
N LEU A 223 25.02 -1.90 2.77
CA LEU A 223 25.24 -2.81 3.91
C LEU A 223 26.63 -3.44 3.87
N GLU A 224 27.10 -3.79 2.69
CA GLU A 224 28.45 -4.33 2.51
C GLU A 224 29.54 -3.32 2.88
N ALA A 225 29.33 -2.05 2.50
CA ALA A 225 30.24 -0.97 2.88
C ALA A 225 30.22 -0.74 4.42
N LEU A 226 29.05 -0.66 5.03
CA LEU A 226 28.93 -0.52 6.49
C LEU A 226 29.57 -1.70 7.21
N ALA A 227 29.35 -2.93 6.75
CA ALA A 227 29.94 -4.14 7.34
C ALA A 227 31.47 -4.15 7.25
N ALA A 228 32.05 -3.53 6.22
CA ALA A 228 33.48 -3.31 6.07
C ALA A 228 34.00 -2.08 6.86
N GLY A 229 33.17 -1.41 7.63
CA GLY A 229 33.53 -0.19 8.35
C GLY A 229 33.79 1.01 7.43
N VAL A 230 33.15 1.07 6.28
CA VAL A 230 33.29 2.18 5.33
C VAL A 230 32.08 3.10 5.41
N PRO A 231 32.27 4.39 5.81
CA PRO A 231 31.17 5.34 5.87
C PRO A 231 30.60 5.63 4.50
N VAL A 232 29.29 5.93 4.46
CA VAL A 232 28.55 6.10 3.23
C VAL A 232 28.12 7.55 3.02
N ALA A 233 28.38 8.09 1.83
CA ALA A 233 27.73 9.31 1.34
C ALA A 233 26.74 8.94 0.24
N GLY A 234 25.50 9.41 0.30
CA GLY A 234 24.48 9.00 -0.66
C GLY A 234 23.34 10.00 -0.81
N TRP A 235 22.49 9.70 -1.80
CA TRP A 235 21.22 10.41 -1.91
C TRP A 235 20.29 10.00 -0.79
N ASP A 236 19.60 10.97 -0.17
CA ASP A 236 18.48 10.73 0.73
C ASP A 236 17.28 10.25 -0.09
N TRP A 237 17.32 8.99 -0.52
CA TRP A 237 16.36 8.38 -1.43
C TRP A 237 16.22 6.87 -1.21
N GLY A 238 14.97 6.38 -1.20
CA GLY A 238 14.69 4.95 -1.12
C GLY A 238 15.31 4.28 0.10
N GLY A 239 15.90 3.11 -0.11
CA GLY A 239 16.55 2.36 0.96
C GLY A 239 17.77 3.05 1.57
N ASN A 240 18.39 4.02 0.89
CA ASN A 240 19.51 4.76 1.47
C ASN A 240 19.13 5.44 2.78
N SER A 241 17.96 6.10 2.79
CA SER A 241 17.42 6.83 3.95
C SER A 241 17.11 5.94 5.16
N GLU A 242 16.87 4.64 4.92
CA GLU A 242 16.56 3.67 5.97
C GLU A 242 17.81 2.97 6.52
N ILE A 243 18.86 2.87 5.70
CA ILE A 243 20.11 2.19 6.06
C ILE A 243 21.09 3.17 6.70
N ILE A 244 21.31 4.33 6.07
CA ILE A 244 22.33 5.31 6.48
C ILE A 244 21.77 6.18 7.59
N LYS A 245 22.37 6.13 8.77
CA LYS A 245 22.08 7.04 9.86
C LYS A 245 22.87 8.33 9.69
N GLN A 246 22.14 9.42 9.49
CA GLN A 246 22.71 10.75 9.27
C GLN A 246 23.66 11.16 10.40
N GLY A 247 24.92 11.41 10.08
CA GLY A 247 25.95 11.80 11.04
C GLY A 247 26.47 10.66 11.93
N GLU A 248 25.94 9.43 11.84
CA GLU A 248 26.40 8.28 12.62
C GLU A 248 27.18 7.27 11.75
N THR A 249 26.57 6.82 10.64
CA THR A 249 27.19 5.84 9.72
C THR A 249 27.54 6.45 8.36
N GLY A 250 27.15 7.70 8.14
CA GLY A 250 27.39 8.43 6.90
C GLY A 250 26.60 9.71 6.80
N TYR A 251 26.49 10.24 5.59
CA TYR A 251 25.77 11.47 5.32
C TYR A 251 24.90 11.34 4.06
N LEU A 252 23.71 11.91 4.13
CA LEU A 252 22.75 11.94 3.04
C LEU A 252 22.61 13.37 2.50
N ALA A 253 22.47 13.46 1.18
CA ALA A 253 22.24 14.71 0.47
C ALA A 253 20.93 14.63 -0.33
N TYR A 254 20.26 15.76 -0.52
CA TYR A 254 19.05 15.82 -1.34
C TYR A 254 19.35 15.37 -2.78
N PRO A 255 18.54 14.48 -3.37
CA PRO A 255 18.76 13.95 -4.71
C PRO A 255 18.92 15.06 -5.77
N GLY A 256 20.03 15.03 -6.50
CA GLY A 256 20.38 16.05 -7.50
C GLY A 256 21.14 17.26 -6.95
N ASN A 257 21.29 17.41 -5.63
CA ASN A 257 22.15 18.42 -5.03
C ASN A 257 23.60 17.94 -4.93
N TYR A 258 24.31 17.97 -6.07
CA TYR A 258 25.68 17.46 -6.16
C TYR A 258 26.68 18.21 -5.26
N LYS A 259 26.44 19.50 -4.97
CA LYS A 259 27.29 20.28 -4.05
C LYS A 259 27.16 19.78 -2.61
N GLU A 260 25.94 19.51 -2.18
CA GLU A 260 25.69 18.92 -0.87
C GLU A 260 26.26 17.51 -0.76
N LEU A 261 26.09 16.67 -1.80
CA LEU A 261 26.67 15.32 -1.81
C LEU A 261 28.20 15.37 -1.76
N ALA A 262 28.85 16.32 -2.45
CA ALA A 262 30.28 16.53 -2.35
C ALA A 262 30.69 16.94 -0.92
N ALA A 263 29.93 17.81 -0.28
CA ALA A 263 30.17 18.18 1.13
C ALA A 263 29.96 16.97 2.08
N CYS A 264 28.98 16.11 1.82
CA CYS A 264 28.77 14.86 2.56
C CYS A 264 29.99 13.93 2.49
N ILE A 265 30.59 13.78 1.30
CA ILE A 265 31.82 13.00 1.12
C ILE A 265 32.96 13.59 1.97
N GLU A 266 33.17 14.91 1.92
CA GLU A 266 34.22 15.56 2.72
C GLU A 266 33.98 15.42 4.24
N ARG A 267 32.73 15.50 4.68
CA ARG A 267 32.38 15.23 6.08
C ARG A 267 32.66 13.78 6.47
N CYS A 268 32.36 12.82 5.61
CA CYS A 268 32.73 11.41 5.82
C CYS A 268 34.23 11.24 6.03
N TYR A 269 35.07 11.95 5.26
CA TYR A 269 36.52 11.92 5.45
C TYR A 269 36.96 12.60 6.76
N ALA A 270 36.38 13.75 7.09
CA ALA A 270 36.74 14.50 8.29
C ALA A 270 36.43 13.74 9.59
N GLU A 271 35.36 12.95 9.59
CA GLU A 271 34.87 12.20 10.76
C GLU A 271 35.06 10.68 10.62
N ARG A 272 35.94 10.28 9.75
CA ARG A 272 36.04 8.90 9.25
C ARG A 272 36.17 7.85 10.34
N ASP A 273 37.05 8.04 11.31
CA ASP A 273 37.33 7.02 12.35
C ASP A 273 36.07 6.72 13.17
N ARG A 274 35.37 7.76 13.57
CA ARG A 274 34.12 7.63 14.32
C ARG A 274 33.01 6.98 13.47
N LEU A 275 32.84 7.44 12.24
CA LEU A 275 31.82 6.90 11.33
C LEU A 275 32.11 5.44 10.94
N SER A 276 33.40 5.06 10.80
CA SER A 276 33.83 3.70 10.47
C SER A 276 33.49 2.72 11.60
N GLU A 277 33.78 3.09 12.85
CA GLU A 277 33.43 2.28 14.01
C GLU A 277 31.92 2.09 14.13
N ASN A 278 31.16 3.18 14.00
CA ASN A 278 29.71 3.15 14.04
C ASN A 278 29.12 2.29 12.90
N ALA A 279 29.63 2.45 11.68
CA ALA A 279 29.19 1.67 10.51
C ALA A 279 29.40 0.17 10.71
N TYR A 280 30.60 -0.21 11.19
CA TYR A 280 30.95 -1.59 11.49
C TYR A 280 30.03 -2.23 12.53
N ASN A 281 29.75 -1.50 13.62
CA ASN A 281 28.87 -1.96 14.69
C ASN A 281 27.41 -2.04 14.23
N ASP A 282 26.91 -0.98 13.58
CA ASP A 282 25.53 -0.93 13.06
C ASP A 282 25.20 -2.08 12.10
N ALA A 283 26.15 -2.43 11.22
CA ALA A 283 25.96 -3.55 10.30
C ALA A 283 25.77 -4.89 11.02
N ARG A 284 26.49 -5.09 12.12
CA ARG A 284 26.41 -6.33 12.91
C ARG A 284 25.22 -6.38 13.84
N GLU A 285 24.81 -5.27 14.39
CA GLU A 285 23.66 -5.19 15.29
C GLU A 285 22.33 -5.21 14.53
N ARG A 286 22.24 -4.48 13.42
CA ARG A 286 20.98 -4.24 12.73
C ARG A 286 20.79 -5.04 11.44
N TRP A 287 21.85 -5.43 10.74
CA TRP A 287 21.73 -5.81 9.33
C TRP A 287 22.17 -7.24 9.02
N THR A 288 22.30 -8.12 9.99
CA THR A 288 22.57 -9.54 9.74
C THR A 288 21.38 -10.26 9.09
N TRP A 289 21.65 -11.32 8.34
CA TRP A 289 20.62 -12.10 7.66
C TRP A 289 19.69 -12.86 8.59
N GLU A 290 20.22 -13.41 9.67
CA GLU A 290 19.49 -14.35 10.54
C GLU A 290 18.13 -13.81 11.01
N PRO A 291 18.00 -12.62 11.61
CA PRO A 291 16.69 -12.09 12.03
C PRO A 291 15.75 -11.82 10.83
N ARG A 292 16.29 -11.54 9.65
CA ARG A 292 15.51 -11.29 8.43
C ARG A 292 14.92 -12.60 7.89
N ILE A 293 15.72 -13.66 7.90
CA ILE A 293 15.26 -14.97 7.46
C ILE A 293 14.28 -15.57 8.47
N GLU A 294 14.42 -15.28 9.77
CA GLU A 294 13.41 -15.62 10.76
C GLU A 294 12.05 -14.99 10.45
N GLN A 295 12.04 -13.71 10.02
CA GLN A 295 10.80 -13.06 9.57
C GLN A 295 10.16 -13.81 8.39
N TYR A 296 10.95 -14.18 7.37
CA TYR A 296 10.45 -15.03 6.27
C TYR A 296 9.91 -16.36 6.74
N ALA A 297 10.64 -17.04 7.63
CA ALA A 297 10.18 -18.31 8.21
C ALA A 297 8.83 -18.15 8.93
N ASN A 298 8.64 -17.06 9.67
CA ASN A 298 7.38 -16.77 10.36
C ASN A 298 6.23 -16.50 9.37
N ILE A 299 6.51 -15.83 8.24
CA ILE A 299 5.54 -15.66 7.15
C ILE A 299 5.15 -17.03 6.59
N PHE A 300 6.11 -17.89 6.25
CA PHE A 300 5.84 -19.23 5.74
C PHE A 300 5.07 -20.09 6.74
N LYS A 301 5.38 -20.04 8.03
CA LYS A 301 4.64 -20.74 9.10
C LYS A 301 3.19 -20.26 9.17
N ARG A 302 2.93 -18.94 9.11
CA ARG A 302 1.56 -18.40 9.10
C ARG A 302 0.78 -18.83 7.84
N VAL A 303 1.44 -18.82 6.68
CA VAL A 303 0.83 -19.28 5.42
C VAL A 303 0.52 -20.78 5.51
N TYR A 304 1.48 -21.58 5.95
CA TYR A 304 1.30 -23.03 6.12
C TYR A 304 0.16 -23.36 7.08
N SER A 305 0.17 -22.78 8.27
CA SER A 305 -0.88 -22.99 9.27
C SER A 305 -2.26 -22.59 8.73
N ARG A 306 -2.33 -21.48 8.00
CA ARG A 306 -3.57 -21.02 7.38
C ARG A 306 -4.14 -22.00 6.35
N TYR A 307 -3.28 -22.68 5.59
CA TYR A 307 -3.70 -23.55 4.48
C TYR A 307 -3.79 -25.04 4.85
N TYR A 308 -2.95 -25.51 5.77
CA TYR A 308 -2.81 -26.94 6.05
C TYR A 308 -3.15 -27.33 7.50
N GLU A 309 -2.98 -26.44 8.48
CA GLU A 309 -3.24 -26.71 9.89
C GLU A 309 -4.56 -26.07 10.35
N ARG A 310 -5.63 -26.36 9.60
CA ARG A 310 -6.95 -25.77 9.87
C ARG A 310 -7.73 -26.48 10.97
N VAL A 311 -7.05 -27.01 11.97
CA VAL A 311 -7.73 -27.69 13.08
C VAL A 311 -8.72 -26.72 13.75
N ASN A 312 -10.02 -27.07 13.68
CA ASN A 312 -11.14 -26.30 14.23
C ASN A 312 -11.41 -24.92 13.61
N LYS A 313 -10.90 -24.63 12.38
CA LYS A 313 -11.27 -23.40 11.66
C LYS A 313 -12.16 -23.74 10.45
N PRO A 314 -13.29 -23.05 10.27
CA PRO A 314 -14.18 -23.27 9.13
C PRO A 314 -13.51 -22.87 7.81
N LYS A 315 -13.91 -23.52 6.72
CA LYS A 315 -13.43 -23.13 5.38
C LYS A 315 -14.12 -21.86 4.87
N VAL A 316 -15.39 -21.68 5.21
CA VAL A 316 -16.20 -20.53 4.81
C VAL A 316 -16.67 -19.77 6.06
N SER A 317 -16.58 -18.46 6.05
CA SER A 317 -17.34 -17.61 6.95
C SER A 317 -18.48 -16.95 6.18
N VAL A 318 -19.70 -17.26 6.55
CA VAL A 318 -20.91 -16.57 6.11
C VAL A 318 -21.18 -15.43 7.07
N ILE A 319 -21.22 -14.20 6.57
CA ILE A 319 -21.49 -12.99 7.35
C ILE A 319 -22.86 -12.48 6.97
N VAL A 320 -23.80 -12.64 7.86
CA VAL A 320 -25.18 -12.14 7.72
C VAL A 320 -25.29 -10.78 8.39
N THR A 321 -25.65 -9.74 7.63
CA THR A 321 -25.84 -8.39 8.18
C THR A 321 -27.31 -8.09 8.38
N ALA A 322 -27.70 -7.77 9.61
CA ALA A 322 -29.09 -7.50 10.00
C ALA A 322 -29.27 -6.09 10.56
N TYR A 323 -30.25 -5.35 10.06
CA TYR A 323 -30.67 -4.06 10.59
C TYR A 323 -32.20 -3.93 10.52
N LYS A 324 -32.89 -4.23 11.61
CA LYS A 324 -34.38 -4.19 11.70
C LYS A 324 -35.06 -5.09 10.66
N LEU A 325 -34.53 -6.29 10.44
CA LEU A 325 -35.00 -7.25 9.42
C LEU A 325 -35.48 -8.58 10.04
N ASP A 326 -35.94 -8.56 11.29
CA ASP A 326 -36.28 -9.75 12.08
C ASP A 326 -37.28 -10.67 11.36
N GLN A 327 -38.21 -10.11 10.60
CA GLN A 327 -39.22 -10.87 9.86
C GLN A 327 -38.65 -11.73 8.73
N PHE A 328 -37.49 -11.38 8.18
CA PHE A 328 -36.83 -12.09 7.07
C PHE A 328 -35.66 -12.94 7.54
N LEU A 329 -35.10 -12.59 8.67
CA LEU A 329 -33.89 -13.23 9.20
C LEU A 329 -34.00 -14.77 9.31
N PRO A 330 -35.16 -15.36 9.74
CA PRO A 330 -35.31 -16.81 9.77
C PRO A 330 -35.13 -17.48 8.41
N ASP A 331 -35.70 -16.91 7.33
CA ASP A 331 -35.52 -17.46 5.97
C ASP A 331 -34.06 -17.44 5.56
N CYS A 332 -33.37 -16.32 5.82
CA CYS A 332 -31.94 -16.18 5.58
C CYS A 332 -31.14 -17.26 6.31
N LEU A 333 -31.31 -17.38 7.63
CA LEU A 333 -30.56 -18.32 8.47
C LEU A 333 -30.88 -19.78 8.13
N ASN A 334 -32.12 -20.12 7.81
CA ASN A 334 -32.51 -21.45 7.33
C ASN A 334 -31.77 -21.80 6.03
N SER A 335 -31.65 -20.84 5.09
CA SER A 335 -30.94 -21.05 3.85
C SER A 335 -29.44 -21.33 4.03
N VAL A 336 -28.84 -20.69 5.04
CA VAL A 336 -27.45 -20.94 5.43
C VAL A 336 -27.30 -22.29 6.15
N GLN A 337 -28.18 -22.60 7.06
CA GLN A 337 -28.18 -23.89 7.81
C GLN A 337 -28.30 -25.10 6.89
N GLN A 338 -29.11 -24.99 5.84
CA GLN A 338 -29.41 -26.06 4.86
C GLN A 338 -28.39 -26.19 3.74
N GLN A 339 -27.29 -25.45 3.75
CA GLN A 339 -26.26 -25.58 2.71
C GLN A 339 -25.72 -27.01 2.64
N THR A 340 -25.50 -27.52 1.43
CA THR A 340 -24.87 -28.84 1.22
C THR A 340 -23.41 -28.87 1.68
N PHE A 341 -22.71 -27.76 1.58
CA PHE A 341 -21.37 -27.57 2.11
C PHE A 341 -21.43 -27.27 3.62
N GLN A 342 -20.80 -28.12 4.44
CA GLN A 342 -20.96 -28.09 5.91
C GLN A 342 -19.81 -27.43 6.69
N ASP A 343 -18.64 -27.24 6.06
CA ASP A 343 -17.45 -26.67 6.73
C ASP A 343 -17.50 -25.12 6.70
N PHE A 344 -18.47 -24.56 7.45
CA PHE A 344 -18.65 -23.11 7.57
C PHE A 344 -18.95 -22.67 9.00
N GLU A 345 -18.76 -21.38 9.27
CA GLU A 345 -19.35 -20.63 10.39
C GLU A 345 -20.29 -19.57 9.81
N CYS A 346 -21.28 -19.19 10.59
CA CYS A 346 -22.21 -18.09 10.28
C CYS A 346 -22.16 -17.05 11.39
N LEU A 347 -21.74 -15.83 11.05
CA LEU A 347 -21.74 -14.69 11.98
C LEU A 347 -22.90 -13.77 11.61
N VAL A 348 -23.86 -13.63 12.51
CA VAL A 348 -24.99 -12.72 12.35
C VAL A 348 -24.64 -11.41 13.03
N VAL A 349 -24.36 -10.40 12.21
CA VAL A 349 -23.98 -9.06 12.67
C VAL A 349 -25.24 -8.23 12.82
N ASP A 350 -25.63 -7.93 14.05
CA ASP A 350 -26.79 -7.09 14.36
C ASP A 350 -26.38 -5.63 14.53
N ASP A 351 -26.66 -4.83 13.52
CA ASP A 351 -26.32 -3.40 13.47
C ASP A 351 -27.41 -2.50 14.09
N ALA A 352 -28.55 -3.08 14.47
CA ALA A 352 -29.60 -2.42 15.21
C ALA A 352 -29.55 -2.70 16.72
N ASN A 353 -28.82 -3.73 17.14
CA ASN A 353 -28.66 -4.19 18.50
C ASN A 353 -30.04 -4.50 19.17
N LEU A 354 -30.90 -5.20 18.43
CA LEU A 354 -32.28 -5.52 18.89
C LEU A 354 -32.29 -6.84 19.66
N LEU A 355 -33.01 -6.82 20.81
CA LEU A 355 -33.25 -8.04 21.59
C LEU A 355 -34.02 -9.11 20.80
N SER A 356 -34.91 -8.70 19.90
CA SER A 356 -35.64 -9.59 18.99
C SER A 356 -34.72 -10.32 18.02
N THR A 357 -33.79 -9.58 17.37
CA THR A 357 -32.76 -10.15 16.51
C THR A 357 -31.88 -11.16 17.28
N GLN A 358 -31.45 -10.76 18.49
CA GLN A 358 -30.65 -11.65 19.36
C GLN A 358 -31.37 -12.97 19.64
N LYS A 359 -32.66 -12.92 20.07
CA LYS A 359 -33.46 -14.11 20.38
C LYS A 359 -33.63 -15.03 19.17
N ILE A 360 -33.82 -14.47 17.97
CA ILE A 360 -33.88 -15.27 16.75
C ILE A 360 -32.59 -16.00 16.56
N VAL A 361 -31.45 -15.31 16.62
CA VAL A 361 -30.11 -15.92 16.38
C VAL A 361 -29.79 -16.95 17.46
N GLU A 362 -30.14 -16.70 18.74
CA GLU A 362 -29.95 -17.65 19.85
C GLU A 362 -30.64 -18.97 19.58
N SER A 363 -31.84 -18.98 18.99
CA SER A 363 -32.53 -20.23 18.66
C SER A 363 -31.79 -21.10 17.65
N TYR A 364 -30.96 -20.48 16.78
CA TYR A 364 -30.05 -21.18 15.87
C TYR A 364 -28.76 -21.61 16.57
N THR A 365 -28.17 -20.76 17.41
CA THR A 365 -26.93 -21.08 18.13
C THR A 365 -27.11 -22.24 19.11
N ASP A 366 -28.30 -22.44 19.65
CA ASP A 366 -28.61 -23.55 20.55
C ASP A 366 -28.64 -24.89 19.84
N SER A 367 -29.14 -24.90 18.59
CA SER A 367 -29.25 -26.11 17.77
C SER A 367 -28.03 -26.36 16.87
N ASP A 368 -27.30 -25.32 16.50
CA ASP A 368 -26.19 -25.39 15.55
C ASP A 368 -25.05 -24.44 15.95
N LYS A 369 -23.96 -25.00 16.46
CA LYS A 369 -22.80 -24.24 16.98
C LYS A 369 -22.00 -23.47 15.90
N ARG A 370 -22.32 -23.63 14.63
CA ARG A 370 -21.75 -22.83 13.55
C ARG A 370 -22.26 -21.39 13.53
N PHE A 371 -23.45 -21.15 14.11
CA PHE A 371 -24.06 -19.83 14.19
C PHE A 371 -23.54 -19.06 15.40
N LYS A 372 -23.30 -17.75 15.22
CA LYS A 372 -22.81 -16.86 16.27
C LYS A 372 -23.47 -15.50 16.16
N TYR A 373 -23.97 -14.97 17.27
CA TYR A 373 -24.49 -13.63 17.36
C TYR A 373 -23.37 -12.62 17.59
N LEU A 374 -23.36 -11.53 16.83
CA LEU A 374 -22.35 -10.48 16.90
C LEU A 374 -22.99 -9.09 16.87
N PRO A 375 -23.30 -8.48 18.03
CA PRO A 375 -23.78 -7.12 18.07
C PRO A 375 -22.68 -6.11 17.73
N THR A 376 -23.05 -5.01 17.08
CA THR A 376 -22.11 -3.92 16.76
C THR A 376 -21.94 -2.94 17.92
N GLY A 377 -22.88 -2.88 18.85
CA GLY A 377 -22.91 -1.92 19.97
C GLY A 377 -23.45 -0.54 19.59
N GLN A 378 -23.34 -0.18 18.33
CA GLN A 378 -23.90 1.04 17.73
C GLN A 378 -24.17 0.80 16.24
N ASN A 379 -24.97 1.64 15.60
CA ASN A 379 -25.21 1.53 14.16
C ASN A 379 -23.94 1.94 13.39
N LEU A 380 -23.31 0.98 12.73
CA LEU A 380 -22.10 1.18 11.90
C LEU A 380 -22.45 1.39 10.42
N GLY A 381 -23.72 1.19 10.03
CA GLY A 381 -24.13 1.07 8.63
C GLY A 381 -23.66 -0.24 7.98
N LEU A 382 -24.20 -0.55 6.80
CA LEU A 382 -23.96 -1.83 6.12
C LEU A 382 -22.46 -2.11 5.88
N PRO A 383 -21.64 -1.15 5.38
CA PRO A 383 -20.19 -1.37 5.23
C PRO A 383 -19.48 -1.67 6.56
N GLY A 384 -19.83 -0.92 7.61
CA GLY A 384 -19.26 -1.12 8.94
C GLY A 384 -19.65 -2.46 9.55
N ALA A 385 -20.90 -2.89 9.40
CA ALA A 385 -21.36 -4.19 9.84
C ALA A 385 -20.64 -5.35 9.11
N ARG A 386 -20.46 -5.25 7.79
CA ARG A 386 -19.69 -6.24 7.01
C ARG A 386 -18.22 -6.29 7.47
N ASN A 387 -17.57 -5.13 7.67
CA ASN A 387 -16.20 -5.05 8.21
C ASN A 387 -16.11 -5.68 9.61
N ARG A 388 -17.08 -5.41 10.48
CA ARG A 388 -17.15 -6.01 11.82
C ARG A 388 -17.25 -7.53 11.77
N GLY A 389 -18.15 -8.05 10.92
CA GLY A 389 -18.30 -9.49 10.71
C GLY A 389 -16.99 -10.11 10.21
N PHE A 390 -16.35 -9.49 9.22
CA PHE A 390 -15.08 -9.96 8.71
C PHE A 390 -14.00 -10.01 9.80
N SER A 391 -13.87 -8.98 10.62
CA SER A 391 -12.85 -8.91 11.67
C SER A 391 -12.96 -10.04 12.72
N LYS A 392 -14.13 -10.65 12.85
CA LYS A 392 -14.42 -11.74 13.79
C LYS A 392 -14.51 -13.12 13.11
N SER A 393 -14.38 -13.17 11.80
CA SER A 393 -14.48 -14.39 11.01
C SER A 393 -13.13 -15.11 10.86
N HIS A 394 -13.15 -16.43 10.56
CA HIS A 394 -11.96 -17.27 10.51
C HIS A 394 -11.82 -18.09 9.21
N GLY A 395 -12.85 -18.10 8.34
CA GLY A 395 -12.86 -18.86 7.09
C GLY A 395 -11.78 -18.43 6.09
N LEU A 396 -11.31 -19.37 5.26
CA LEU A 396 -10.48 -19.04 4.10
C LEU A 396 -11.23 -18.24 3.05
N TYR A 397 -12.51 -18.50 2.96
CA TYR A 397 -13.44 -17.81 2.08
C TYR A 397 -14.46 -17.06 2.89
N VAL A 398 -14.92 -15.95 2.37
CA VAL A 398 -15.91 -15.09 3.01
C VAL A 398 -17.05 -14.85 2.06
N ARG A 399 -18.27 -14.95 2.57
CA ARG A 399 -19.50 -14.62 1.86
C ARG A 399 -20.35 -13.70 2.68
N HIS A 400 -20.80 -12.61 2.09
CA HIS A 400 -21.81 -11.73 2.68
C HIS A 400 -23.21 -12.17 2.26
N VAL A 401 -24.16 -12.06 3.17
CA VAL A 401 -25.58 -12.30 2.94
C VAL A 401 -26.37 -11.22 3.67
N ASP A 402 -27.26 -10.54 2.97
CA ASP A 402 -28.14 -9.57 3.60
C ASP A 402 -29.34 -10.30 4.26
N ALA A 403 -29.74 -9.86 5.44
CA ALA A 403 -30.71 -10.60 6.27
C ALA A 403 -32.14 -10.74 5.66
N ASP A 404 -32.44 -9.94 4.64
CA ASP A 404 -33.68 -10.04 3.87
C ASP A 404 -33.60 -10.99 2.64
N ASP A 405 -32.41 -11.49 2.35
CA ASP A 405 -32.12 -12.36 1.21
C ASP A 405 -31.85 -13.80 1.65
N PHE A 406 -31.72 -14.72 0.72
CA PHE A 406 -31.36 -16.10 1.05
C PHE A 406 -30.56 -16.79 -0.06
N MET A 407 -29.89 -17.88 0.31
CA MET A 407 -28.96 -18.63 -0.55
C MET A 407 -29.65 -19.84 -1.18
N ALA A 408 -29.21 -20.22 -2.38
CA ALA A 408 -29.54 -21.53 -2.94
C ALA A 408 -28.85 -22.65 -2.12
N LYS A 409 -29.51 -23.80 -2.01
CA LYS A 409 -29.08 -24.91 -1.14
C LYS A 409 -27.64 -25.42 -1.38
N ASN A 410 -27.15 -25.34 -2.61
CA ASN A 410 -25.83 -25.80 -3.02
C ASN A 410 -24.86 -24.63 -3.36
N ALA A 411 -25.20 -23.42 -2.98
CA ALA A 411 -24.43 -22.22 -3.34
C ALA A 411 -22.98 -22.30 -2.86
N LEU A 412 -22.76 -22.57 -1.56
CA LEU A 412 -21.41 -22.65 -1.01
C LEU A 412 -20.59 -23.77 -1.65
N GLU A 413 -21.21 -24.93 -1.94
CA GLU A 413 -20.51 -26.05 -2.58
C GLU A 413 -19.98 -25.69 -3.96
N LEU A 414 -20.83 -25.08 -4.80
CA LEU A 414 -20.46 -24.66 -6.15
C LEU A 414 -19.35 -23.60 -6.14
N GLU A 415 -19.50 -22.60 -5.28
CA GLU A 415 -18.58 -21.48 -5.18
C GLU A 415 -17.24 -21.89 -4.58
N VAL A 416 -17.24 -22.72 -3.52
CA VAL A 416 -16.03 -23.27 -2.91
C VAL A 416 -15.27 -24.13 -3.92
N ASN A 417 -15.98 -25.03 -4.64
CA ASN A 417 -15.35 -25.87 -5.65
C ASN A 417 -14.70 -25.04 -6.77
N ALA A 418 -15.32 -23.94 -7.17
CA ALA A 418 -14.76 -23.05 -8.19
C ALA A 418 -13.48 -22.37 -7.72
N LEU A 419 -13.44 -21.90 -6.46
CA LEU A 419 -12.23 -21.31 -5.88
C LEU A 419 -11.13 -22.35 -5.61
N ASP A 420 -11.48 -23.54 -5.14
CA ASP A 420 -10.52 -24.61 -4.88
C ASP A 420 -9.83 -25.08 -6.16
N LYS A 421 -10.60 -25.17 -7.26
CA LYS A 421 -10.12 -25.65 -8.56
C LYS A 421 -9.13 -24.69 -9.24
N ASP A 422 -9.30 -23.38 -9.03
CA ASP A 422 -8.46 -22.39 -9.70
C ASP A 422 -8.01 -21.32 -8.69
N ARG A 423 -6.75 -21.41 -8.31
CA ARG A 423 -6.14 -20.47 -7.36
C ARG A 423 -6.01 -19.05 -7.94
N GLY A 424 -5.95 -18.91 -9.24
CA GLY A 424 -5.94 -17.62 -9.93
C GLY A 424 -7.27 -16.88 -9.87
N ILE A 425 -8.36 -17.53 -9.42
CA ILE A 425 -9.66 -16.90 -9.20
C ILE A 425 -9.80 -16.53 -7.72
N HIS A 426 -10.22 -15.32 -7.45
CA HIS A 426 -10.29 -14.74 -6.11
C HIS A 426 -11.73 -14.49 -5.65
N ILE A 427 -12.64 -14.23 -6.60
CA ILE A 427 -14.04 -13.90 -6.37
C ILE A 427 -14.89 -14.78 -7.27
N VAL A 428 -15.91 -15.41 -6.73
CA VAL A 428 -16.88 -16.20 -7.49
C VAL A 428 -18.31 -15.83 -7.11
N TYR A 429 -19.20 -15.90 -8.08
CA TYR A 429 -20.63 -15.67 -7.90
C TYR A 429 -21.44 -16.43 -8.96
N GLY A 430 -22.67 -16.77 -8.64
CA GLY A 430 -23.61 -17.37 -9.57
C GLY A 430 -24.64 -16.37 -10.07
N HIS A 431 -25.74 -16.89 -10.61
CA HIS A 431 -26.90 -16.06 -10.91
C HIS A 431 -27.61 -15.63 -9.62
N LEU A 432 -28.16 -14.44 -9.67
CA LEU A 432 -29.08 -13.89 -8.67
C LEU A 432 -30.47 -13.92 -9.28
N GLU A 433 -31.46 -14.50 -8.57
CA GLU A 433 -32.87 -14.43 -8.93
C GLU A 433 -33.61 -13.47 -8.00
N VAL A 434 -34.56 -12.73 -8.56
CA VAL A 434 -35.39 -11.80 -7.80
C VAL A 434 -36.62 -12.54 -7.27
N VAL A 435 -36.90 -12.36 -5.97
CA VAL A 435 -38.08 -12.92 -5.31
C VAL A 435 -38.92 -11.81 -4.67
N ARG A 436 -40.22 -12.09 -4.52
CA ARG A 436 -41.13 -11.20 -3.80
C ARG A 436 -40.91 -11.26 -2.29
N THR A 437 -41.61 -10.40 -1.58
CA THR A 437 -41.54 -10.35 -0.11
C THR A 437 -41.89 -11.69 0.56
N ASP A 438 -42.77 -12.49 -0.04
CA ASP A 438 -43.15 -13.82 0.43
C ASP A 438 -42.18 -14.96 -0.01
N GLY A 439 -41.12 -14.63 -0.70
CA GLY A 439 -40.13 -15.56 -1.20
C GLY A 439 -40.49 -16.22 -2.54
N SER A 440 -41.67 -15.93 -3.12
CA SER A 440 -42.04 -16.44 -4.45
C SER A 440 -41.23 -15.75 -5.55
N ARG A 441 -40.86 -16.48 -6.61
CA ARG A 441 -40.10 -15.95 -7.74
C ARG A 441 -40.87 -14.87 -8.49
N VAL A 442 -40.21 -13.80 -8.86
CA VAL A 442 -40.71 -12.83 -9.82
C VAL A 442 -40.53 -13.40 -11.21
N MET A 443 -41.61 -13.44 -11.98
CA MET A 443 -41.63 -14.02 -13.35
C MET A 443 -41.89 -12.93 -14.35
N GLU A 444 -41.15 -12.93 -15.46
CA GLU A 444 -41.38 -12.08 -16.63
C GLU A 444 -41.24 -12.90 -17.90
N GLY A 445 -42.24 -12.83 -18.76
CA GLY A 445 -42.29 -13.67 -20.00
C GLY A 445 -42.29 -15.19 -19.77
N GLY A 446 -42.66 -15.66 -18.56
CA GLY A 446 -42.66 -17.06 -18.16
C GLY A 446 -41.34 -17.57 -17.57
N GLU A 447 -40.31 -16.73 -17.51
CA GLU A 447 -39.00 -17.03 -16.94
C GLU A 447 -38.77 -16.28 -15.62
N PRO A 448 -37.98 -16.81 -14.67
CA PRO A 448 -37.58 -16.09 -13.48
C PRO A 448 -36.78 -14.85 -13.80
N VAL A 449 -37.13 -13.73 -13.17
CA VAL A 449 -36.35 -12.49 -13.28
C VAL A 449 -35.00 -12.67 -12.61
N ARG A 450 -33.93 -12.46 -13.36
CA ARG A 450 -32.56 -12.51 -12.88
C ARG A 450 -32.00 -11.12 -12.74
N GLY A 451 -31.43 -10.83 -11.58
CA GLY A 451 -30.70 -9.59 -11.33
C GLY A 451 -29.28 -9.65 -11.88
N GLY A 452 -28.73 -8.49 -12.14
CA GLY A 452 -27.38 -8.35 -12.70
C GLY A 452 -27.34 -8.66 -14.20
N TRP A 453 -26.16 -9.06 -14.71
CA TRP A 453 -25.95 -9.43 -16.11
C TRP A 453 -25.93 -10.96 -16.22
N PRO A 454 -27.05 -11.59 -16.56
CA PRO A 454 -27.21 -13.02 -16.37
C PRO A 454 -26.35 -13.89 -17.30
N GLU A 455 -25.99 -13.39 -18.47
CA GLU A 455 -25.47 -14.24 -19.55
C GLU A 455 -23.98 -14.10 -19.85
N THR A 456 -23.28 -13.14 -19.25
CA THR A 456 -21.88 -12.89 -19.58
C THR A 456 -20.93 -13.30 -18.47
N GLN A 457 -19.75 -13.80 -18.86
CA GLN A 457 -18.62 -13.92 -17.94
C GLN A 457 -18.22 -12.53 -17.42
N PHE A 458 -17.59 -12.48 -16.27
CA PHE A 458 -17.09 -11.23 -15.71
C PHE A 458 -16.26 -10.46 -16.73
N ASN A 459 -16.61 -9.19 -16.91
CA ASN A 459 -15.88 -8.25 -17.76
C ASN A 459 -15.50 -7.02 -16.95
N TRP A 460 -14.20 -6.82 -16.75
CA TRP A 460 -13.70 -5.72 -15.93
C TRP A 460 -14.08 -4.33 -16.46
N GLN A 461 -14.05 -4.14 -17.78
CA GLN A 461 -14.41 -2.85 -18.38
C GLN A 461 -15.87 -2.49 -18.13
N GLN A 462 -16.75 -3.50 -18.19
CA GLN A 462 -18.17 -3.31 -17.85
C GLN A 462 -18.37 -3.04 -16.35
N GLN A 463 -17.66 -3.76 -15.48
CA GLN A 463 -17.68 -3.51 -14.04
C GLN A 463 -17.29 -2.06 -13.74
N MET A 464 -16.26 -1.57 -14.39
CA MET A 464 -15.75 -0.21 -14.18
C MET A 464 -16.60 0.87 -14.86
N SER A 465 -17.34 0.56 -15.90
CA SER A 465 -18.10 1.58 -16.65
C SER A 465 -19.39 2.04 -15.95
N HIS A 466 -20.25 1.14 -15.51
CA HIS A 466 -21.49 1.45 -14.80
C HIS A 466 -22.28 0.21 -14.37
N LEU A 467 -21.74 -0.97 -14.64
CA LEU A 467 -22.47 -2.22 -14.45
C LEU A 467 -21.87 -3.01 -13.29
N ASN A 468 -22.54 -2.99 -12.14
CA ASN A 468 -22.14 -3.85 -11.04
C ASN A 468 -22.42 -5.32 -11.38
N GLN A 469 -21.42 -6.00 -11.96
CA GLN A 469 -21.54 -7.40 -12.39
C GLN A 469 -21.41 -8.37 -11.23
N ILE A 470 -20.69 -7.98 -10.17
CA ILE A 470 -20.46 -8.82 -9.01
C ILE A 470 -21.49 -8.44 -7.95
N PRO A 471 -22.41 -9.33 -7.58
CA PRO A 471 -23.41 -9.04 -6.54
C PRO A 471 -22.76 -8.96 -5.15
N SER A 472 -23.40 -8.25 -4.24
CA SER A 472 -22.95 -8.09 -2.86
C SER A 472 -22.66 -9.40 -2.13
N CYS A 473 -23.33 -10.47 -2.55
CA CYS A 473 -23.28 -11.81 -1.99
C CYS A 473 -22.22 -12.74 -2.62
N ALA A 474 -21.25 -12.24 -3.36
CA ALA A 474 -20.21 -13.08 -3.94
C ALA A 474 -19.35 -13.74 -2.85
N LEU A 475 -18.89 -14.98 -3.11
CA LEU A 475 -17.88 -15.64 -2.28
C LEU A 475 -16.49 -15.20 -2.73
N PHE A 476 -15.65 -14.77 -1.81
CA PHE A 476 -14.29 -14.36 -2.12
C PHE A 476 -13.25 -14.91 -1.14
N ARG A 477 -12.02 -15.01 -1.61
CA ARG A 477 -10.89 -15.38 -0.75
C ARG A 477 -10.67 -14.31 0.31
N ARG A 478 -10.33 -14.71 1.53
CA ARG A 478 -10.04 -13.82 2.65
C ARG A 478 -9.00 -12.74 2.31
N GLU A 479 -7.98 -13.10 1.55
CA GLU A 479 -6.93 -12.17 1.13
C GLU A 479 -7.45 -10.99 0.30
N VAL A 480 -8.56 -11.12 -0.40
CA VAL A 480 -9.20 -10.01 -1.13
C VAL A 480 -9.54 -8.88 -0.17
N PHE A 481 -10.15 -9.23 0.95
CA PHE A 481 -10.55 -8.26 1.95
C PHE A 481 -9.35 -7.71 2.75
N GLU A 482 -8.49 -8.59 3.24
CA GLU A 482 -7.32 -8.21 4.04
C GLU A 482 -6.38 -7.28 3.29
N ARG A 483 -6.20 -7.52 1.99
CA ARG A 483 -5.27 -6.76 1.15
C ARG A 483 -5.87 -5.50 0.56
N SER A 484 -7.20 -5.37 0.56
CA SER A 484 -7.90 -4.19 0.05
C SER A 484 -8.35 -3.22 1.14
N GLY A 485 -8.23 -3.60 2.42
CA GLY A 485 -8.67 -2.80 3.57
C GLY A 485 -10.17 -2.82 3.86
N GLY A 486 -10.93 -3.72 3.19
CA GLY A 486 -12.37 -3.90 3.46
C GLY A 486 -13.27 -2.90 2.76
N TYR A 487 -14.52 -2.82 3.23
CA TYR A 487 -15.52 -1.87 2.72
C TYR A 487 -15.28 -0.47 3.27
N ARG A 488 -15.49 0.56 2.46
CA ARG A 488 -15.44 1.96 2.89
C ARG A 488 -16.68 2.30 3.74
N ILE A 489 -16.46 2.61 5.00
CA ILE A 489 -17.56 2.78 5.98
C ILE A 489 -18.48 3.98 5.72
N ARG A 490 -18.03 4.94 4.90
CA ARG A 490 -18.82 6.11 4.52
C ARG A 490 -19.80 5.88 3.38
N MET A 491 -19.60 4.81 2.63
CA MET A 491 -20.48 4.51 1.53
C MET A 491 -21.88 4.23 2.06
N LYS A 492 -22.78 5.19 1.91
CA LYS A 492 -24.19 5.00 2.30
C LYS A 492 -24.92 4.06 1.34
N ARG A 493 -24.38 3.90 0.12
CA ARG A 493 -24.92 3.06 -0.97
C ARG A 493 -23.79 2.58 -1.87
N GLN A 494 -24.05 1.49 -2.61
CA GLN A 494 -23.11 0.91 -3.59
C GLN A 494 -21.73 0.62 -3.02
N GLU A 495 -21.63 0.34 -1.74
CA GLU A 495 -20.41 -0.06 -1.06
C GLU A 495 -19.82 -1.34 -1.65
N ASP A 496 -20.69 -2.24 -2.13
CA ASP A 496 -20.33 -3.45 -2.85
C ASP A 496 -19.73 -3.14 -4.22
N ALA A 497 -20.36 -2.25 -4.98
CA ALA A 497 -19.87 -1.84 -6.28
C ALA A 497 -18.49 -1.14 -6.16
N GLU A 498 -18.30 -0.25 -5.19
CA GLU A 498 -17.01 0.35 -4.88
C GLU A 498 -15.97 -0.72 -4.55
N PHE A 499 -16.32 -1.61 -3.61
CA PHE A 499 -15.42 -2.67 -3.18
C PHE A 499 -14.97 -3.54 -4.36
N TYR A 500 -15.91 -4.02 -5.19
CA TYR A 500 -15.55 -4.88 -6.32
C TYR A 500 -14.83 -4.13 -7.44
N CYS A 501 -15.17 -2.87 -7.71
CA CYS A 501 -14.39 -2.05 -8.65
C CYS A 501 -12.95 -1.91 -8.17
N ARG A 502 -12.75 -1.58 -6.89
CA ARG A 502 -11.43 -1.39 -6.30
C ARG A 502 -10.63 -2.69 -6.29
N VAL A 503 -11.17 -3.80 -5.77
CA VAL A 503 -10.42 -5.05 -5.68
C VAL A 503 -10.09 -5.65 -7.04
N THR A 504 -11.00 -5.54 -8.03
CA THR A 504 -10.69 -6.00 -9.38
C THR A 504 -9.68 -5.09 -10.09
N SER A 505 -9.65 -3.80 -9.75
CA SER A 505 -8.58 -2.88 -10.19
C SER A 505 -7.22 -3.19 -9.56
N LEU A 506 -7.20 -3.83 -8.40
CA LEU A 506 -5.98 -4.33 -7.74
C LEU A 506 -5.48 -5.67 -8.32
N GLY A 507 -6.14 -6.21 -9.36
CA GLY A 507 -5.75 -7.46 -10.01
C GLY A 507 -6.41 -8.71 -9.46
N PHE A 508 -7.36 -8.61 -8.51
CA PHE A 508 -8.13 -9.76 -8.08
C PHE A 508 -9.12 -10.18 -9.16
N ARG A 509 -9.06 -11.44 -9.55
CA ARG A 509 -9.84 -11.98 -10.67
C ARG A 509 -11.18 -12.52 -10.19
N ALA A 510 -12.24 -12.15 -10.89
CA ALA A 510 -13.59 -12.65 -10.66
C ALA A 510 -14.02 -13.65 -11.73
N LYS A 511 -14.85 -14.62 -11.33
CA LYS A 511 -15.44 -15.61 -12.21
C LYS A 511 -16.90 -15.81 -11.89
N LYS A 512 -17.75 -15.78 -12.92
CA LYS A 512 -19.15 -16.14 -12.82
C LYS A 512 -19.34 -17.64 -13.03
N ILE A 513 -20.18 -18.27 -12.21
CA ILE A 513 -20.71 -19.63 -12.41
C ILE A 513 -21.99 -19.46 -13.23
N THR A 514 -21.91 -19.68 -14.53
CA THR A 514 -22.98 -19.34 -15.48
C THR A 514 -24.18 -20.28 -15.45
N GLU A 515 -24.08 -21.44 -14.80
CA GLU A 515 -25.05 -22.54 -14.90
C GLU A 515 -25.90 -22.66 -13.64
N ALA A 516 -25.70 -21.82 -12.62
CA ALA A 516 -26.37 -22.02 -11.36
C ALA A 516 -26.81 -20.70 -10.71
N VAL A 517 -28.01 -20.71 -10.15
CA VAL A 517 -28.50 -19.70 -9.20
C VAL A 517 -27.86 -19.98 -7.84
N THR A 518 -27.19 -18.99 -7.28
CA THR A 518 -26.56 -19.09 -5.95
C THR A 518 -27.21 -18.19 -4.92
N TYR A 519 -28.05 -17.28 -5.35
CA TYR A 519 -28.62 -16.25 -4.47
C TYR A 519 -30.03 -15.84 -4.91
N PHE A 520 -30.87 -15.54 -3.92
CA PHE A 520 -32.22 -15.00 -4.11
C PHE A 520 -32.31 -13.65 -3.42
N HIS A 521 -32.48 -12.60 -4.21
CA HIS A 521 -32.63 -11.23 -3.75
C HIS A 521 -34.12 -10.88 -3.58
N ARG A 522 -34.50 -10.48 -2.38
CA ARG A 522 -35.86 -10.11 -2.03
C ARG A 522 -36.16 -8.65 -2.35
N GLU A 523 -37.03 -8.45 -3.32
CA GLU A 523 -37.49 -7.12 -3.68
C GLU A 523 -38.46 -6.60 -2.63
N ARG A 524 -38.19 -5.47 -2.00
CA ARG A 524 -39.00 -4.85 -1.00
C ARG A 524 -39.33 -3.40 -1.37
N HIS A 525 -40.57 -3.00 -1.17
CA HIS A 525 -41.02 -1.62 -1.41
C HIS A 525 -40.51 -0.62 -0.34
N ASP A 526 -40.11 -1.10 0.83
CA ASP A 526 -39.55 -0.34 1.94
C ASP A 526 -38.04 -0.41 2.04
N SER A 527 -37.38 -0.99 1.04
CA SER A 527 -35.91 -0.99 0.97
C SER A 527 -35.39 0.45 0.85
N LYS A 528 -34.22 0.71 1.43
CA LYS A 528 -33.59 2.03 1.38
C LYS A 528 -33.45 2.56 -0.07
N GLY A 529 -33.22 1.65 -1.02
CA GLY A 529 -33.21 1.93 -2.46
C GLY A 529 -34.58 2.38 -2.99
N ALA A 530 -35.63 1.65 -2.66
CA ALA A 530 -36.98 1.91 -3.18
C ALA A 530 -37.62 3.17 -2.59
N THR A 531 -37.38 3.49 -1.31
CA THR A 531 -37.95 4.69 -0.64
C THR A 531 -37.39 5.99 -1.16
N GLU A 532 -36.07 6.06 -1.36
CA GLU A 532 -35.45 7.30 -1.84
C GLU A 532 -35.67 7.54 -3.32
N TRP A 533 -35.85 6.49 -4.16
CA TRP A 533 -36.30 6.63 -5.54
C TRP A 533 -37.67 7.28 -5.63
N LYS A 534 -38.55 6.96 -4.68
CA LYS A 534 -39.91 7.56 -4.63
C LYS A 534 -39.93 8.98 -4.09
N GLU A 535 -39.04 9.30 -3.13
CA GLU A 535 -39.01 10.63 -2.51
C GLU A 535 -38.33 11.69 -3.36
N GLN A 536 -37.32 11.34 -4.15
CA GLN A 536 -36.55 12.32 -4.91
C GLN A 536 -36.92 12.42 -6.39
N GLY A 537 -37.70 11.49 -6.96
CA GLY A 537 -38.15 11.52 -8.36
C GLY A 537 -37.01 11.61 -9.40
N LYS A 538 -35.77 11.45 -8.97
CA LYS A 538 -34.56 11.47 -9.78
C LYS A 538 -33.61 10.37 -9.33
N GLU A 539 -32.87 9.80 -10.28
CA GLU A 539 -31.72 8.97 -9.91
C GLU A 539 -30.81 9.72 -8.96
N PRO A 540 -30.35 9.07 -7.86
CA PRO A 540 -29.37 9.67 -6.96
C PRO A 540 -28.15 10.11 -7.76
N ASP A 541 -27.58 11.25 -7.43
CA ASP A 541 -26.30 11.68 -8.02
C ASP A 541 -25.19 10.76 -7.54
N TRP A 542 -24.93 9.72 -8.31
CA TRP A 542 -23.88 8.75 -8.06
C TRP A 542 -22.47 9.32 -8.22
N THR A 543 -22.33 10.51 -8.80
CA THR A 543 -21.04 11.10 -9.12
C THR A 543 -20.23 11.48 -7.88
N ALA A 544 -20.93 11.91 -6.82
CA ALA A 544 -20.31 12.21 -5.52
C ALA A 544 -19.72 10.99 -4.82
N TRP A 545 -20.20 9.78 -5.16
CA TRP A 545 -19.81 8.53 -4.50
C TRP A 545 -18.76 7.72 -5.28
N PHE A 546 -18.73 7.92 -6.60
CA PHE A 546 -17.85 7.22 -7.53
C PHE A 546 -17.24 8.18 -8.53
N PRO A 547 -16.33 9.04 -8.13
CA PRO A 547 -15.73 10.00 -9.03
C PRO A 547 -15.07 9.36 -10.26
N TRP A 548 -14.68 8.09 -10.18
CA TRP A 548 -14.07 7.35 -11.30
C TRP A 548 -15.05 6.52 -12.14
N ARG A 549 -16.31 6.35 -11.72
CA ARG A 549 -17.26 5.45 -12.37
C ARG A 549 -18.26 6.14 -13.27
N MET A 550 -18.67 7.33 -12.95
CA MET A 550 -19.80 7.99 -13.59
C MET A 550 -19.37 9.13 -14.51
N GLY A 551 -19.99 9.20 -15.67
CA GLY A 551 -19.73 10.21 -16.68
C GLY A 551 -20.36 11.57 -16.39
N SER A 552 -20.06 12.21 -15.26
CA SER A 552 -20.29 13.65 -15.16
C SER A 552 -19.18 14.41 -15.87
N SER A 553 -19.43 15.66 -16.24
CA SER A 553 -18.41 16.53 -16.84
C SER A 553 -17.20 16.70 -15.91
N ASP A 554 -17.40 16.57 -14.61
CA ASP A 554 -16.38 16.81 -13.59
C ASP A 554 -15.64 15.54 -13.14
N TYR A 555 -16.32 14.38 -13.26
CA TYR A 555 -15.77 13.09 -12.87
C TYR A 555 -15.98 12.07 -14.01
N PRO A 556 -15.04 11.94 -14.94
CA PRO A 556 -15.14 10.92 -15.96
C PRO A 556 -15.23 9.52 -15.31
N SER A 557 -16.01 8.64 -15.94
CA SER A 557 -16.08 7.24 -15.51
C SER A 557 -14.67 6.64 -15.41
N ALA A 558 -14.49 5.59 -14.60
CA ALA A 558 -13.19 4.92 -14.54
C ALA A 558 -12.68 4.51 -15.92
N VAL A 559 -13.57 4.15 -16.85
CA VAL A 559 -13.20 3.87 -18.25
C VAL A 559 -12.77 5.14 -18.99
N GLN A 560 -13.40 6.29 -18.72
CA GLN A 560 -12.99 7.58 -19.29
C GLN A 560 -11.70 8.07 -18.64
N MET A 561 -11.55 7.89 -17.32
CA MET A 561 -10.30 8.12 -16.62
C MET A 561 -9.22 7.17 -17.15
N TRP A 562 -9.57 5.94 -17.36
CA TRP A 562 -8.70 4.97 -17.96
C TRP A 562 -8.32 5.31 -19.40
N ARG A 563 -9.26 5.71 -20.25
CA ARG A 563 -9.00 6.20 -21.63
C ARG A 563 -8.21 7.49 -21.63
N LYS A 564 -8.52 8.42 -20.72
CA LYS A 564 -7.92 9.75 -20.65
C LYS A 564 -6.54 9.71 -19.98
N TYR A 565 -6.37 8.91 -18.94
CA TYR A 565 -5.18 8.90 -18.09
C TYR A 565 -4.40 7.59 -18.14
N GLY A 566 -5.01 6.51 -18.58
CA GLY A 566 -4.30 5.23 -18.82
C GLY A 566 -3.32 5.32 -19.98
N THR A 567 -3.53 6.25 -20.91
CA THR A 567 -2.59 6.64 -21.97
C THR A 567 -1.75 7.84 -21.58
N SER A 568 -2.05 8.50 -20.46
CA SER A 568 -1.31 9.63 -19.93
C SER A 568 -0.52 9.21 -18.68
N SER A 569 0.43 10.02 -18.30
CA SER A 569 1.22 9.87 -17.08
C SER A 569 0.44 10.17 -15.79
N HIS A 570 -0.91 10.08 -15.79
CA HIS A 570 -1.69 10.39 -14.60
C HIS A 570 -1.48 9.32 -13.51
N PRO A 571 -0.99 9.72 -12.37
CA PRO A 571 -0.51 8.82 -11.34
C PRO A 571 -1.59 8.03 -10.61
N ASN A 572 -2.84 8.49 -10.66
CA ASN A 572 -4.00 7.83 -10.06
C ASN A 572 -4.82 7.03 -11.08
N ALA A 573 -4.29 6.81 -12.31
CA ALA A 573 -4.91 5.82 -13.18
C ALA A 573 -4.98 4.50 -12.41
N PRO A 574 -6.18 3.89 -12.27
CA PRO A 574 -6.30 2.66 -11.51
C PRO A 574 -5.37 1.62 -12.11
N LEU A 575 -4.66 0.89 -11.25
CA LEU A 575 -3.90 -0.29 -11.69
C LEU A 575 -4.87 -1.21 -12.42
N VAL A 576 -4.62 -1.47 -13.70
CA VAL A 576 -5.49 -2.36 -14.45
C VAL A 576 -5.29 -3.79 -13.98
N PRO A 577 -6.39 -4.48 -13.66
CA PRO A 577 -6.27 -5.82 -13.15
C PRO A 577 -5.67 -6.74 -14.21
N PHE A 578 -4.68 -7.51 -13.79
CA PHE A 578 -4.18 -8.62 -14.56
C PHE A 578 -5.24 -9.68 -14.72
N GLY A 579 -5.42 -10.13 -15.95
CA GLY A 579 -6.35 -11.18 -16.27
C GLY A 579 -7.82 -10.75 -16.21
N ALA A 580 -8.13 -9.46 -16.23
CA ALA A 580 -9.38 -9.00 -16.75
C ALA A 580 -9.50 -9.54 -18.19
N GLN A 581 -10.65 -10.11 -18.53
CA GLN A 581 -10.90 -10.56 -19.89
C GLN A 581 -10.86 -9.35 -20.84
N GLY A 582 -9.89 -9.35 -21.70
CA GLY A 582 -9.53 -8.23 -22.55
C GLY A 582 -8.13 -7.73 -22.19
N SER A 583 -7.18 -7.87 -23.07
CA SER A 583 -5.86 -7.27 -22.92
C SER A 583 -6.03 -5.75 -22.80
N PRO A 584 -5.36 -5.08 -21.85
CA PRO A 584 -5.31 -3.64 -21.84
C PRO A 584 -4.77 -3.15 -23.19
N PRO A 585 -5.22 -2.02 -23.72
CA PRO A 585 -4.64 -1.41 -24.92
C PRO A 585 -3.11 -1.37 -24.79
N LYS A 586 -2.41 -1.71 -25.87
CA LYS A 586 -0.93 -1.80 -25.89
C LYS A 586 -0.23 -0.51 -25.53
N ASP A 587 -0.91 0.60 -25.60
CA ASP A 587 -0.47 1.97 -25.35
C ASP A 587 -0.76 2.46 -23.93
N MET A 588 -1.35 1.64 -23.06
CA MET A 588 -1.66 2.03 -21.69
C MET A 588 -0.44 2.00 -20.78
N LYS A 589 -0.12 3.18 -20.25
CA LYS A 589 0.98 3.38 -19.28
C LYS A 589 0.47 3.16 -17.85
N PHE A 590 0.21 1.91 -17.48
CA PHE A 590 -0.48 1.55 -16.23
C PHE A 590 0.34 1.55 -14.96
N TRP A 591 1.62 1.55 -15.08
CA TRP A 591 2.46 1.05 -14.00
C TRP A 591 3.32 2.18 -13.43
N TYR A 592 2.68 3.30 -13.19
CA TYR A 592 3.29 4.36 -12.42
C TYR A 592 3.20 3.99 -10.93
N VAL A 593 4.21 3.29 -10.45
CA VAL A 593 4.52 3.32 -9.04
C VAL A 593 5.25 4.64 -8.82
N HIS A 594 4.63 5.54 -8.07
CA HIS A 594 5.22 6.84 -7.80
C HIS A 594 6.51 6.69 -7.01
N ASP A 595 7.46 7.52 -7.35
CA ASP A 595 8.64 7.77 -6.53
C ASP A 595 8.24 8.60 -5.30
N TYR A 596 7.82 7.90 -4.26
CA TYR A 596 7.38 8.53 -3.00
C TYR A 596 8.51 8.71 -1.99
N ALA A 597 9.76 8.56 -2.40
CA ALA A 597 10.88 8.89 -1.52
C ALA A 597 10.80 10.34 -1.05
N TYR A 598 10.40 11.22 -1.99
CA TYR A 598 10.13 12.62 -1.76
C TYR A 598 8.84 12.98 -2.47
N PRO A 599 7.70 12.85 -1.83
CA PRO A 599 6.45 13.39 -2.38
C PRO A 599 6.61 14.89 -2.52
N VAL A 600 5.88 15.49 -3.46
CA VAL A 600 5.88 16.94 -3.56
C VAL A 600 5.23 17.55 -2.32
N VAL A 601 4.18 16.93 -1.79
CA VAL A 601 3.46 17.43 -0.62
C VAL A 601 3.41 16.38 0.49
N SER A 602 3.77 16.76 1.72
CA SER A 602 3.40 16.01 2.92
C SER A 602 2.15 16.64 3.54
N VAL A 603 1.11 15.83 3.61
CA VAL A 603 -0.13 16.17 4.33
C VAL A 603 -0.04 15.57 5.73
N ILE A 604 -0.05 16.43 6.74
CA ILE A 604 -0.03 16.04 8.15
C ILE A 604 -1.43 16.27 8.72
N VAL A 605 -2.09 15.20 9.11
CA VAL A 605 -3.44 15.24 9.70
C VAL A 605 -3.34 15.04 11.21
N THR A 606 -3.84 15.98 11.99
CA THR A 606 -3.83 15.89 13.45
C THR A 606 -5.21 15.54 13.99
N VAL A 607 -5.29 14.55 14.90
CA VAL A 607 -6.55 14.06 15.45
C VAL A 607 -6.50 14.05 16.97
N GLY A 608 -7.22 14.98 17.57
CA GLY A 608 -7.42 15.07 19.04
C GLY A 608 -8.64 14.26 19.52
N PRO A 609 -8.83 14.19 20.85
CA PRO A 609 -9.96 13.49 21.45
C PRO A 609 -11.31 14.07 20.99
N GLY A 610 -12.22 13.20 20.56
CA GLY A 610 -13.56 13.57 20.09
C GLY A 610 -13.68 13.89 18.60
N HIS A 611 -12.54 13.96 17.87
CA HIS A 611 -12.50 14.24 16.43
C HIS A 611 -12.36 12.97 15.58
N GLU A 612 -12.26 11.79 16.21
CA GLU A 612 -12.02 10.50 15.52
C GLU A 612 -13.09 10.17 14.47
N SER A 613 -14.33 10.63 14.69
CA SER A 613 -15.44 10.39 13.77
C SER A 613 -15.34 11.18 12.46
N TYR A 614 -14.62 12.29 12.45
CA TYR A 614 -14.46 13.16 11.28
C TYR A 614 -13.23 12.82 10.45
N LEU A 615 -12.26 12.09 11.03
CA LEU A 615 -11.01 11.73 10.33
C LEU A 615 -11.24 11.12 8.95
N ILE A 616 -12.28 10.33 8.81
CA ILE A 616 -12.57 9.69 7.52
C ILE A 616 -12.93 10.73 6.47
N ASP A 617 -13.57 11.84 6.87
CA ASP A 617 -13.91 12.97 5.98
C ASP A 617 -12.63 13.65 5.47
N ALA A 618 -11.71 13.90 6.38
CA ALA A 618 -10.40 14.43 6.04
C ALA A 618 -9.66 13.49 5.06
N LEU A 619 -9.57 12.21 5.38
CA LEU A 619 -8.85 11.22 4.56
C LEU A 619 -9.47 11.03 3.18
N ASP A 620 -10.79 10.97 3.07
CA ASP A 620 -11.48 10.87 1.79
C ASP A 620 -11.22 12.12 0.93
N SER A 621 -11.17 13.32 1.54
CA SER A 621 -10.85 14.55 0.85
C SER A 621 -9.41 14.59 0.32
N ILE A 622 -8.46 14.01 1.07
CA ILE A 622 -7.07 13.85 0.61
C ILE A 622 -7.00 12.84 -0.53
N GLN A 623 -7.70 11.73 -0.40
CA GLN A 623 -7.72 10.71 -1.46
C GLN A 623 -8.39 11.22 -2.75
N ALA A 624 -9.35 12.13 -2.63
CA ALA A 624 -10.06 12.73 -3.77
C ALA A 624 -9.25 13.82 -4.49
N GLN A 625 -8.06 14.19 -4.00
CA GLN A 625 -7.26 15.22 -4.64
C GLN A 625 -6.87 14.84 -6.07
N ASP A 626 -7.02 15.79 -7.00
CA ASP A 626 -6.61 15.64 -8.39
C ASP A 626 -5.08 15.77 -8.57
N TYR A 627 -4.37 16.24 -7.55
CA TYR A 627 -2.90 16.25 -7.49
C TYR A 627 -2.40 14.98 -6.81
N PRO A 628 -1.56 14.19 -7.47
CA PRO A 628 -1.30 12.82 -7.01
C PRO A 628 -0.06 12.64 -6.13
N ASP A 629 0.83 13.62 -6.11
CA ASP A 629 2.18 13.46 -5.57
C ASP A 629 2.27 13.99 -4.13
N TRP A 630 1.63 13.25 -3.24
CA TRP A 630 1.55 13.54 -1.81
C TRP A 630 1.74 12.28 -0.96
N GLU A 631 2.16 12.47 0.27
CA GLU A 631 2.06 11.49 1.35
C GLU A 631 1.08 12.00 2.42
N CYS A 632 0.57 11.10 3.25
CA CYS A 632 -0.29 11.47 4.36
C CYS A 632 0.19 10.81 5.64
N ILE A 633 0.39 11.65 6.65
CA ILE A 633 0.79 11.25 8.00
C ILE A 633 -0.35 11.66 8.93
N VAL A 634 -0.96 10.68 9.60
CA VAL A 634 -1.99 10.93 10.62
C VAL A 634 -1.34 10.82 11.98
N VAL A 635 -1.37 11.91 12.73
CA VAL A 635 -0.90 11.95 14.11
C VAL A 635 -2.09 11.78 15.04
N ASN A 636 -2.11 10.64 15.71
CA ASN A 636 -3.13 10.29 16.68
C ASN A 636 -2.75 10.84 18.07
N ASP A 637 -3.40 11.90 18.48
CA ASP A 637 -3.25 12.55 19.78
C ASP A 637 -4.49 12.34 20.68
N THR A 638 -5.26 11.27 20.42
CA THR A 638 -6.50 10.98 21.17
C THR A 638 -6.27 10.39 22.55
N GLY A 639 -5.04 10.03 22.88
CA GLY A 639 -4.71 9.31 24.12
C GLY A 639 -5.06 7.81 24.08
N LYS A 640 -5.46 7.28 22.93
CA LYS A 640 -5.74 5.86 22.68
C LYS A 640 -4.83 5.37 21.57
N GLU A 641 -4.17 4.25 21.75
CA GLU A 641 -3.32 3.66 20.70
C GLU A 641 -4.20 3.17 19.53
N TRP A 642 -3.84 3.58 18.32
CA TRP A 642 -4.44 3.10 17.09
C TRP A 642 -3.53 2.08 16.42
N ASN A 643 -4.15 1.08 15.79
CA ASN A 643 -3.42 0.20 14.89
C ASN A 643 -2.84 1.02 13.72
N SER A 644 -1.68 0.60 13.22
CA SER A 644 -1.01 1.22 12.07
C SER A 644 -1.86 1.24 10.78
N ASN A 645 -3.00 0.58 10.76
CA ASN A 645 -3.91 0.50 9.62
C ASN A 645 -5.26 1.14 9.95
N ILE A 646 -5.53 2.28 9.33
CA ILE A 646 -6.87 2.87 9.35
C ILE A 646 -7.72 2.12 8.30
N PRO A 647 -8.85 1.51 8.68
CA PRO A 647 -9.72 0.84 7.73
C PRO A 647 -10.15 1.80 6.61
N GLY A 648 -9.96 1.40 5.35
CA GLY A 648 -10.26 2.21 4.18
C GLY A 648 -9.17 3.19 3.74
N ALA A 649 -8.12 3.40 4.56
CA ALA A 649 -7.02 4.30 4.22
C ALA A 649 -5.64 3.65 4.45
N PRO A 650 -5.32 2.58 3.72
CA PRO A 650 -4.05 1.85 3.87
C PRO A 650 -2.80 2.65 3.45
N TRP A 651 -3.01 3.76 2.76
CA TRP A 651 -2.00 4.68 2.27
C TRP A 651 -1.55 5.71 3.31
N VAL A 652 -2.11 5.67 4.52
CA VAL A 652 -1.80 6.58 5.62
C VAL A 652 -0.70 5.98 6.50
N GLN A 653 0.27 6.80 6.86
CA GLN A 653 1.19 6.50 7.96
C GLN A 653 0.56 7.00 9.27
N VAL A 654 0.34 6.10 10.23
CA VAL A 654 -0.19 6.47 11.55
C VAL A 654 0.96 6.63 12.53
N VAL A 655 0.97 7.76 13.24
CA VAL A 655 1.89 8.06 14.34
C VAL A 655 1.05 8.20 15.61
N ASN A 656 1.29 7.37 16.61
CA ASN A 656 0.62 7.47 17.91
C ASN A 656 1.46 8.32 18.87
N MET A 657 0.82 9.26 19.54
CA MET A 657 1.45 10.03 20.60
C MET A 657 1.21 9.40 21.98
N ASP A 658 2.12 9.63 22.91
CA ASP A 658 1.98 9.22 24.32
C ASP A 658 0.99 10.13 25.05
N GLY A 659 -0.30 9.81 24.95
CA GLY A 659 -1.38 10.62 25.51
C GLY A 659 -1.76 11.81 24.63
N ASN A 660 -2.69 12.65 25.13
CA ASN A 660 -3.08 13.90 24.47
C ASN A 660 -2.10 15.01 24.83
N GLN A 661 -1.33 15.48 23.86
CA GLN A 661 -0.33 16.53 24.01
C GLN A 661 -0.71 17.84 23.31
N GLY A 662 -1.86 17.85 22.62
CA GLY A 662 -2.40 19.01 21.91
C GLY A 662 -1.94 19.16 20.47
N ALA A 663 -2.65 20.00 19.70
CA ALA A 663 -2.47 20.15 18.26
C ALA A 663 -1.06 20.60 17.88
N SER A 664 -0.44 21.53 18.62
CA SER A 664 0.93 21.99 18.39
C SER A 664 1.95 20.85 18.47
N ALA A 665 1.86 20.02 19.53
CA ALA A 665 2.74 18.88 19.70
C ALA A 665 2.51 17.84 18.59
N ALA A 666 1.26 17.58 18.23
CA ALA A 666 0.90 16.64 17.15
C ALA A 666 1.43 17.12 15.78
N ARG A 667 1.33 18.41 15.45
CA ARG A 667 1.89 18.98 14.23
C ARG A 667 3.42 18.86 14.17
N ASN A 668 4.10 19.17 15.29
CA ASN A 668 5.55 19.02 15.42
C ASN A 668 5.98 17.55 15.29
N GLU A 669 5.26 16.63 15.89
CA GLU A 669 5.54 15.20 15.75
C GLU A 669 5.37 14.75 14.31
N GLY A 670 4.25 15.10 13.65
CA GLY A 670 4.01 14.75 12.25
C GLY A 670 5.08 15.27 11.29
N PHE A 671 5.63 16.46 11.53
CA PHE A 671 6.69 17.01 10.69
C PHE A 671 7.97 16.17 10.69
N LYS A 672 8.30 15.45 11.76
CA LYS A 672 9.47 14.56 11.83
C LYS A 672 9.40 13.41 10.80
N TYR A 673 8.19 13.02 10.41
CA TYR A 673 7.95 11.94 9.44
C TYR A 673 7.70 12.45 8.01
N ALA A 674 7.46 13.76 7.87
CA ALA A 674 7.19 14.39 6.59
C ALA A 674 8.43 14.44 5.71
N ARG A 675 8.30 14.15 4.41
CA ARG A 675 9.40 14.12 3.42
C ARG A 675 9.14 15.03 2.21
N GLY A 676 7.93 15.60 2.09
CA GLY A 676 7.52 16.44 0.97
C GLY A 676 8.30 17.74 0.86
N ARG A 677 8.42 18.24 -0.37
CA ARG A 677 8.96 19.58 -0.67
C ARG A 677 8.11 20.70 -0.08
N TYR A 678 6.82 20.45 0.01
CA TYR A 678 5.84 21.30 0.66
C TYR A 678 5.19 20.57 1.82
N ILE A 679 4.83 21.30 2.84
CA ILE A 679 4.12 20.80 4.03
C ILE A 679 2.76 21.48 4.09
N VAL A 680 1.73 20.73 4.40
CA VAL A 680 0.40 21.24 4.67
C VAL A 680 -0.19 20.45 5.85
N TRP A 681 -0.79 21.17 6.79
CA TRP A 681 -1.52 20.58 7.89
C TRP A 681 -3.01 20.55 7.56
N LEU A 682 -3.69 19.52 8.00
CA LEU A 682 -5.13 19.37 7.92
C LEU A 682 -5.63 18.89 9.27
N ASP A 683 -6.52 19.61 9.90
CA ASP A 683 -7.14 19.15 11.13
C ASP A 683 -8.11 18.00 10.82
N GLY A 684 -8.20 17.02 11.74
CA GLY A 684 -8.92 15.77 11.49
C GLY A 684 -10.43 15.93 11.33
N ASP A 685 -10.98 17.11 11.58
CA ASP A 685 -12.37 17.51 11.39
C ASP A 685 -12.58 18.46 10.21
N ASP A 686 -11.52 18.80 9.46
CA ASP A 686 -11.57 19.59 8.24
C ASP A 686 -11.49 18.70 6.99
N TYR A 687 -11.86 19.25 5.83
CA TYR A 687 -11.71 18.59 4.54
C TYR A 687 -11.44 19.58 3.41
N TRP A 688 -10.81 19.09 2.32
CA TRP A 688 -10.44 19.90 1.16
C TRP A 688 -11.32 19.62 -0.06
N MET A 689 -11.44 20.63 -0.92
CA MET A 689 -11.98 20.44 -2.25
C MET A 689 -11.00 19.62 -3.11
N PRO A 690 -11.49 18.84 -4.10
CA PRO A 690 -10.65 17.93 -4.88
C PRO A 690 -9.47 18.56 -5.63
N TRP A 691 -9.54 19.84 -5.92
CA TRP A 691 -8.49 20.60 -6.65
C TRP A 691 -7.53 21.37 -5.72
N PHE A 692 -7.65 21.26 -4.41
CA PHE A 692 -6.87 22.06 -3.46
C PHE A 692 -5.36 21.88 -3.71
N LEU A 693 -4.84 20.66 -3.66
CA LEU A 693 -3.41 20.43 -3.83
C LEU A 693 -2.90 20.83 -5.21
N SER A 694 -3.65 20.56 -6.30
CA SER A 694 -3.21 20.93 -7.65
C SER A 694 -3.09 22.43 -7.80
N LYS A 695 -4.02 23.20 -7.25
CA LYS A 695 -4.00 24.66 -7.29
C LYS A 695 -2.84 25.22 -6.46
N MET A 696 -2.71 24.76 -5.20
CA MET A 696 -1.68 25.23 -4.30
C MET A 696 -0.28 24.95 -4.83
N VAL A 697 -0.02 23.74 -5.30
CA VAL A 697 1.29 23.36 -5.85
C VAL A 697 1.58 24.10 -7.15
N SER A 698 0.63 24.21 -8.09
CA SER A 698 0.84 24.96 -9.32
C SER A 698 1.22 26.42 -9.07
N PHE A 699 0.64 27.02 -8.02
CA PHE A 699 0.99 28.37 -7.62
C PHE A 699 2.36 28.46 -6.95
N ALA A 700 2.69 27.49 -6.09
CA ALA A 700 3.97 27.39 -5.38
C ALA A 700 5.16 27.11 -6.31
N GLU A 701 4.93 26.49 -7.48
CA GLU A 701 5.99 26.20 -8.44
C GLU A 701 6.48 27.42 -9.22
N VAL A 702 5.68 28.46 -9.28
CA VAL A 702 6.00 29.72 -9.98
C VAL A 702 6.20 30.91 -9.04
N ASN A 703 5.89 30.74 -7.75
CA ASN A 703 6.06 31.76 -6.72
C ASN A 703 6.83 31.19 -5.54
N ASP A 704 7.90 31.89 -5.12
CA ASP A 704 8.58 31.54 -3.89
C ASP A 704 7.78 32.08 -2.69
N GLY A 705 7.52 31.22 -1.71
CA GLY A 705 6.88 31.63 -0.46
C GLY A 705 5.81 30.67 0.01
N VAL A 706 5.10 31.10 1.03
CA VAL A 706 3.97 30.40 1.63
C VAL A 706 2.71 30.71 0.80
N ILE A 707 1.96 29.68 0.43
CA ILE A 707 0.76 29.80 -0.39
C ILE A 707 -0.46 29.50 0.47
N PHE A 708 -1.47 30.33 0.40
CA PHE A 708 -2.74 30.14 1.11
C PHE A 708 -3.92 30.39 0.17
N CYS A 709 -5.09 29.89 0.56
CA CYS A 709 -6.33 30.09 -0.18
C CYS A 709 -7.49 30.43 0.76
N ASP A 710 -8.60 30.84 0.18
CA ASP A 710 -9.87 31.02 0.89
C ASP A 710 -10.33 29.73 1.53
N LEU A 711 -11.07 29.86 2.62
CA LEU A 711 -11.75 28.73 3.25
C LEU A 711 -13.27 28.90 3.16
N PHE A 712 -13.98 27.81 3.35
CA PHE A 712 -15.41 27.81 3.57
C PHE A 712 -15.77 27.07 4.84
N LYS A 713 -16.86 27.49 5.49
CA LYS A 713 -17.47 26.80 6.61
C LYS A 713 -18.69 26.04 6.12
N ASP A 714 -18.69 24.74 6.31
CA ASP A 714 -19.82 23.87 6.01
C ASP A 714 -20.60 23.60 7.33
N GLU A 715 -21.83 24.08 7.39
CA GLU A 715 -22.76 23.88 8.51
C GLU A 715 -23.85 22.83 8.15
N GLY A 716 -23.61 22.07 7.08
CA GLY A 716 -24.49 20.99 6.60
C GLY A 716 -25.57 21.48 5.65
N ASP A 717 -26.31 22.51 6.00
CA ASP A 717 -27.37 23.14 5.19
C ASP A 717 -26.96 24.49 4.61
N LYS A 718 -25.83 25.03 5.04
CA LYS A 718 -25.31 26.32 4.62
C LYS A 718 -23.79 26.29 4.47
N ILE A 719 -23.30 26.77 3.33
CA ILE A 719 -21.88 27.00 3.08
C ILE A 719 -21.62 28.51 3.11
N THR A 720 -20.66 28.93 3.93
CA THR A 720 -20.23 30.31 4.02
C THR A 720 -18.76 30.41 3.59
N VAL A 721 -18.47 31.22 2.59
CA VAL A 721 -17.11 31.44 2.11
C VAL A 721 -16.48 32.60 2.90
N TYR A 722 -15.26 32.38 3.36
CA TYR A 722 -14.42 33.37 4.03
C TYR A 722 -13.26 33.73 3.11
N PRO A 723 -13.36 34.83 2.33
CA PRO A 723 -12.27 35.27 1.51
C PRO A 723 -11.15 35.87 2.36
N TYR A 724 -9.92 35.50 2.11
CA TYR A 724 -8.77 36.09 2.75
C TYR A 724 -8.17 37.18 1.88
N PRO A 725 -7.83 38.37 2.47
CA PRO A 725 -7.18 39.45 1.75
C PRO A 725 -5.77 39.06 1.30
N GLU A 726 -5.21 39.81 0.36
CA GLU A 726 -3.79 39.71 0.01
C GLU A 726 -2.92 39.82 1.26
N PHE A 727 -1.80 39.10 1.25
CA PHE A 727 -0.89 39.04 2.38
C PHE A 727 -0.26 40.40 2.68
N GLU A 728 -0.40 40.83 3.93
CA GLU A 728 0.33 41.96 4.52
C GLU A 728 0.95 41.52 5.84
N SER A 729 2.28 41.49 5.93
CA SER A 729 3.00 41.05 7.14
C SER A 729 2.63 41.80 8.40
N SER A 730 2.34 43.10 8.29
CA SER A 730 1.87 43.94 9.42
C SER A 730 0.49 43.50 9.94
N SER A 731 -0.35 43.00 9.08
CA SER A 731 -1.69 42.50 9.43
C SER A 731 -1.63 41.14 10.15
N LEU A 732 -0.68 40.30 9.79
CA LEU A 732 -0.48 38.98 10.42
C LEU A 732 -0.02 39.16 11.88
N ALA A 733 0.81 40.16 12.18
CA ALA A 733 1.26 40.47 13.52
C ALA A 733 0.14 40.96 14.46
N ILE A 734 -1.01 41.35 13.95
CA ILE A 734 -2.13 41.89 14.72
C ILE A 734 -3.27 40.88 14.90
N SER A 735 -3.49 39.99 13.94
CA SER A 735 -4.57 39.00 14.00
C SER A 735 -4.25 37.78 13.16
N MET A 736 -4.70 36.60 13.61
CA MET A 736 -4.67 35.38 12.80
C MET A 736 -5.54 35.59 11.55
N ARG A 737 -4.94 35.42 10.38
CA ARG A 737 -5.62 35.67 9.13
C ARG A 737 -5.83 34.40 8.28
N TYR A 738 -5.02 33.37 8.50
CA TYR A 738 -5.00 32.19 7.66
C TYR A 738 -5.08 30.93 8.53
N PRO A 739 -6.12 30.11 8.43
CA PRO A 739 -6.21 28.87 9.17
C PRO A 739 -5.17 27.87 8.66
N GLY A 740 -4.61 27.07 9.56
CA GLY A 740 -3.55 26.11 9.26
C GLY A 740 -3.89 25.14 8.13
N SER A 741 -5.14 24.69 8.06
CA SER A 741 -5.65 23.73 7.05
C SER A 741 -5.71 24.27 5.61
N SER A 742 -5.49 25.57 5.39
CA SER A 742 -5.55 26.22 4.06
C SER A 742 -4.22 26.75 3.54
N VAL A 743 -3.09 26.41 4.20
CA VAL A 743 -1.77 26.96 3.91
C VAL A 743 -0.79 25.88 3.50
N LEU A 744 -0.11 26.09 2.36
CA LEU A 744 0.98 25.25 1.87
C LEU A 744 2.32 25.93 2.14
N TYR A 745 3.18 25.29 2.90
CA TYR A 745 4.48 25.81 3.30
C TYR A 745 5.61 25.14 2.52
N PRO A 746 6.57 25.89 1.96
CA PRO A 746 7.83 25.31 1.54
C PRO A 746 8.54 24.66 2.72
N ARG A 747 9.03 23.43 2.57
CA ARG A 747 9.74 22.71 3.65
C ARG A 747 10.85 23.57 4.30
N LYS A 748 11.62 24.28 3.48
CA LYS A 748 12.69 25.15 3.98
C LYS A 748 12.21 26.23 4.95
N ALA A 749 10.99 26.73 4.79
CA ALA A 749 10.41 27.68 5.71
C ALA A 749 10.11 27.02 7.06
N VAL A 750 9.52 25.81 7.02
CA VAL A 750 9.24 25.01 8.23
C VAL A 750 10.54 24.63 8.95
N GLU A 751 11.56 24.17 8.21
CA GLU A 751 12.87 23.80 8.78
C GLU A 751 13.53 24.98 9.49
N LYS A 752 13.53 26.16 8.89
CA LYS A 752 14.05 27.38 9.53
C LYS A 752 13.31 27.74 10.81
N MET A 753 12.01 27.60 10.82
CA MET A 753 11.20 27.86 12.00
C MET A 753 11.47 26.83 13.10
N VAL A 754 11.62 25.56 12.75
CA VAL A 754 12.01 24.50 13.70
C VAL A 754 13.41 24.79 14.29
N GLU A 755 14.37 25.26 13.47
CA GLU A 755 15.70 25.68 13.96
C GLU A 755 15.62 26.89 14.86
N PHE A 756 14.73 27.85 14.58
CA PHE A 756 14.64 29.12 15.33
C PHE A 756 13.91 28.98 16.66
N GLN A 757 12.76 28.30 16.69
CA GLN A 757 11.90 28.23 17.89
C GLN A 757 11.45 26.81 18.26
N GLY A 758 11.95 25.77 17.60
CA GLY A 758 11.60 24.37 17.92
C GLY A 758 10.29 23.86 17.30
N GLY A 759 9.66 24.61 16.40
CA GLY A 759 8.40 24.25 15.76
C GLY A 759 7.22 25.09 16.29
N TYR A 760 6.01 24.52 16.29
CA TYR A 760 4.86 25.15 16.95
C TYR A 760 5.12 25.32 18.43
N ASP A 761 4.82 26.50 18.96
CA ASP A 761 4.99 26.79 20.38
C ASP A 761 3.97 25.99 21.20
N LEU A 762 4.44 25.20 22.15
CA LEU A 762 3.62 24.36 23.02
C LEU A 762 2.96 25.15 24.15
N ASP A 763 3.45 26.37 24.42
CA ASP A 763 2.98 27.21 25.54
C ASP A 763 1.86 28.19 25.13
N ILE A 764 1.40 28.16 23.85
CA ILE A 764 0.36 29.05 23.31
C ILE A 764 -0.85 28.25 22.82
N PRO A 765 -1.63 27.63 23.70
CA PRO A 765 -2.78 26.81 23.28
C PRO A 765 -3.88 27.66 22.65
N GLY A 766 -4.40 27.23 21.50
CA GLY A 766 -5.51 27.86 20.79
C GLY A 766 -5.13 29.06 19.93
N MET A 767 -3.85 29.43 19.87
CA MET A 767 -3.32 30.47 18.96
C MET A 767 -2.02 30.03 18.27
N GLU A 768 -1.74 28.73 18.29
CA GLU A 768 -0.54 28.11 17.75
C GLU A 768 -0.35 28.36 16.24
N ASP A 769 -1.44 28.42 15.48
CA ASP A 769 -1.40 28.72 14.04
C ASP A 769 -0.96 30.16 13.79
N TRP A 770 -1.38 31.09 14.62
CA TRP A 770 -0.99 32.49 14.53
C TRP A 770 0.49 32.69 14.83
N ASP A 771 0.99 32.13 15.94
CA ASP A 771 2.39 32.20 16.30
C ASP A 771 3.27 31.57 15.22
N TYR A 772 2.89 30.40 14.74
CA TYR A 772 3.58 29.72 13.66
C TYR A 772 3.65 30.56 12.38
N GLN A 773 2.54 31.14 11.95
CA GLN A 773 2.48 31.96 10.75
C GLN A 773 3.34 33.25 10.90
N VAL A 774 3.30 33.91 12.05
CA VAL A 774 4.15 35.07 12.34
C VAL A 774 5.63 34.71 12.26
N SER A 775 6.00 33.52 12.75
CA SER A 775 7.41 33.08 12.78
C SER A 775 7.93 32.66 11.42
N VAL A 776 7.07 32.13 10.54
CA VAL A 776 7.44 31.69 9.18
C VAL A 776 7.60 32.86 8.23
N HIS A 777 6.83 33.94 8.39
CA HIS A 777 6.81 35.13 7.55
C HIS A 777 7.72 36.24 8.05
#